data_bce837618f68db41ca3a4784a4daeb8c
#
_entry.id   bce837618f68db41ca3a4784a4daeb8c
#
_cell.length_a   1.000
_cell.length_b   1.000
_cell.length_c   1.000
_cell.angle_alpha   90.00
_cell.angle_beta   90.00
_cell.angle_gamma   90.00
#
_symmetry.space_group_name_H-M   'P 1'
#
loop_
_entity.id
_entity.type
_entity.pdbx_description
1 polymer ?
#
loop_
_entity_poly.entity_id
_entity_poly.type
_entity_poly.pdbx_seq_one_letter_code
_entity_poly.pdbx_strand_id
1 'polypeptide(L)'
;MSEEHQNETTKAEVVSNGGAESVDHHGHIEQVDLQTEMQRSYLDYAMAVIIGRALPDVRDGLKPVHRRVIYAMYDGGYRPDRSFNKCARVVGDVMGQFHPHGDSAIYDTLVRLIQSWIMRYPLALGQGNFGSPGNDGAAAPRYTETKMAPIALEMVRDINEDTVDFQPNYDGKSLEPTVLPARIPNLLVNGSSGIAVGMATNIPPHNLREVAEGVEWFLKNPHATNEELLNALMARIKGPDFPTGAQILGTKGIEDAYRTGRGSITMRAVVNVEEIHGRTCLVVTELPYQANPDNLAIKIAELIKDGKVTGIADLRDETSGRTGQRLVIVLKRDASPKVVLNNLYKHTQLQENFSANMLAIVDGVPRTLSLDAFVRHWVDHQMDVIVRRTRYRLRQAEEEAHILRGLLKALDALDEVIALIRRSPTADEARSGLMEFLQIDEAQAQAILNMQLRRLAALERQKIQDRHDELMRMIAEYNAIIASETRQREIISEELGEIVNRYGDERRTQIMYGYNGDMSMEDLIPEEEVVVTITRGGYIKRTRSDQYRSQHRGGKGIKGASLRGDDVVEHFFVTTTHSWILFFTNLGRVYRAKGYELQEAGRDAKGQHIANLLEFQGGEHIAQVMELKSYEDAEYLVLATRGGMVKKSRLSDYDTNRTAGLIAINLREGDEVVSAFTVSAQDDILLVSRNGMSLRFHADDASLRPMGRSTSGVTGMKFREGDELISANVVTEGSFVFVVTEGGYAKRTSVDEYRVQGRNGFGIKVAKLVEDRGALVGGLIVDEEDEVLVVMASGKVVRSNVNEVPAKGRDTMGVIFAKPGKGDSIIGVARNQDRQLDDSDDETTENTEASESSEAPGTDNEGEAAAXYWR
;
A
#
# COMPACT_ATOMS: atom_id res chain seq x y z
N MET A 1 70.08 18.27 -19.86
CA MET A 1 71.17 17.50 -19.26
C MET A 1 70.54 16.13 -18.88
N SER A 2 70.97 15.14 -19.63
CA SER A 2 70.68 13.79 -19.66
C SER A 2 71.32 12.97 -18.56
N GLU A 3 70.57 12.07 -17.91
CA GLU A 3 71.17 10.93 -17.21
C GLU A 3 70.43 9.68 -17.53
N GLU A 4 71.03 8.80 -18.26
CA GLU A 4 70.63 7.45 -18.55
C GLU A 4 70.93 6.55 -17.34
N HIS A 5 69.92 5.83 -16.82
CA HIS A 5 70.22 4.72 -15.91
C HIS A 5 70.07 3.39 -16.69
N GLN A 6 71.22 2.73 -16.82
CA GLN A 6 71.32 1.37 -17.34
C GLN A 6 70.90 0.38 -16.25
N ASN A 7 69.94 -0.46 -16.58
CA ASN A 7 69.53 -1.63 -15.75
C ASN A 7 70.43 -2.83 -16.12
N GLU A 8 71.24 -3.25 -15.19
CA GLU A 8 72.01 -4.51 -15.32
C GLU A 8 71.14 -5.66 -14.92
N THR A 9 70.88 -6.57 -15.87
CA THR A 9 70.29 -7.85 -15.66
C THR A 9 71.33 -8.84 -15.15
N THR A 10 71.22 -9.32 -13.94
CA THR A 10 71.98 -10.37 -13.34
C THR A 10 71.53 -11.71 -13.92
N LYS A 11 72.40 -12.34 -14.72
CA LYS A 11 72.24 -13.72 -15.17
C LYS A 11 72.66 -14.68 -14.05
N ALA A 12 71.74 -15.49 -13.61
CA ALA A 12 72.04 -16.62 -12.70
C ALA A 12 72.51 -17.82 -13.51
N GLU A 13 73.77 -18.22 -13.31
CA GLU A 13 74.34 -19.43 -13.94
C GLU A 13 73.87 -20.66 -13.18
N VAL A 14 73.17 -21.55 -13.89
CA VAL A 14 72.76 -22.88 -13.39
C VAL A 14 73.89 -23.87 -13.71
N VAL A 15 74.54 -24.40 -12.67
CA VAL A 15 75.58 -25.46 -12.80
C VAL A 15 74.86 -26.79 -13.01
N SER A 16 75.10 -27.40 -14.15
CA SER A 16 74.56 -28.72 -14.46
C SER A 16 75.46 -29.83 -13.88
N ASN A 17 74.92 -30.69 -13.03
CA ASN A 17 75.49 -31.95 -12.66
C ASN A 17 74.75 -33.08 -13.27
N GLY A 18 75.49 -33.98 -13.97
CA GLY A 18 74.94 -34.98 -14.87
C GLY A 18 74.37 -36.20 -14.26
N GLY A 19 73.50 -36.78 -15.02
CA GLY A 19 73.21 -38.16 -15.04
C GLY A 19 71.90 -38.63 -14.46
N ALA A 20 70.89 -38.69 -15.33
CA ALA A 20 69.84 -39.74 -15.43
C ALA A 20 68.90 -39.29 -16.52
N GLU A 21 68.64 -40.09 -17.50
CA GLU A 21 67.61 -39.86 -18.51
C GLU A 21 66.21 -39.82 -17.87
N SER A 22 65.75 -38.66 -17.61
CA SER A 22 64.35 -38.44 -17.27
C SER A 22 63.58 -38.05 -18.54
N VAL A 23 62.61 -38.80 -18.83
CA VAL A 23 61.66 -38.53 -19.93
C VAL A 23 61.05 -37.16 -19.67
N ASP A 24 61.41 -36.25 -20.54
CA ASP A 24 61.04 -34.84 -20.40
C ASP A 24 59.55 -34.68 -20.80
N HIS A 25 58.66 -34.70 -19.81
CA HIS A 25 57.25 -34.38 -19.96
C HIS A 25 56.94 -32.89 -19.70
N HIS A 26 57.91 -32.02 -19.98
CA HIS A 26 57.69 -30.60 -19.83
C HIS A 26 56.99 -30.08 -21.09
N GLY A 27 55.73 -29.78 -20.95
CA GLY A 27 55.03 -28.94 -21.90
C GLY A 27 55.72 -27.61 -22.08
N HIS A 28 55.37 -26.92 -23.13
CA HIS A 28 55.94 -25.59 -23.45
C HIS A 28 55.74 -24.61 -22.28
N ILE A 29 56.79 -24.18 -21.64
CA ILE A 29 56.78 -23.25 -20.54
C ILE A 29 56.88 -21.85 -21.12
N GLU A 30 55.79 -21.09 -21.06
CA GLU A 30 55.75 -19.70 -21.50
C GLU A 30 56.02 -18.76 -20.30
N GLN A 31 56.93 -17.83 -20.44
CA GLN A 31 57.17 -16.82 -19.40
C GLN A 31 56.13 -15.76 -19.49
N VAL A 32 55.40 -15.56 -18.40
CA VAL A 32 54.36 -14.53 -18.28
C VAL A 32 54.73 -13.57 -17.15
N ASP A 33 54.67 -12.29 -17.43
CA ASP A 33 54.92 -11.26 -16.43
C ASP A 33 53.81 -11.30 -15.37
N LEU A 34 54.18 -11.34 -14.09
CA LEU A 34 53.27 -11.45 -12.97
C LEU A 34 52.23 -10.35 -12.99
N GLN A 35 52.64 -9.11 -13.27
CA GLN A 35 51.71 -7.99 -13.31
C GLN A 35 50.66 -8.15 -14.41
N THR A 36 51.07 -8.56 -15.59
CA THR A 36 50.18 -8.79 -16.74
C THR A 36 49.21 -9.92 -16.44
N GLU A 37 49.69 -11.03 -15.86
CA GLU A 37 48.82 -12.15 -15.50
C GLU A 37 47.79 -11.78 -14.42
N MET A 38 48.22 -11.05 -13.40
CA MET A 38 47.36 -10.54 -12.34
C MET A 38 46.25 -9.62 -12.89
N GLN A 39 46.64 -8.70 -13.78
CA GLN A 39 45.69 -7.79 -14.44
C GLN A 39 44.67 -8.57 -15.27
N ARG A 40 45.15 -9.52 -16.07
CA ARG A 40 44.27 -10.34 -16.92
C ARG A 40 43.34 -11.21 -16.08
N SER A 41 43.90 -11.93 -15.10
CA SER A 41 43.10 -12.80 -14.22
C SER A 41 42.04 -12.04 -13.43
N TYR A 42 42.41 -10.83 -12.95
CA TYR A 42 41.45 -9.98 -12.21
C TYR A 42 40.35 -9.45 -13.12
N LEU A 43 40.71 -9.06 -14.35
CA LEU A 43 39.70 -8.60 -15.34
C LEU A 43 38.74 -9.74 -15.69
N ASP A 44 39.26 -10.97 -15.94
CA ASP A 44 38.44 -12.13 -16.22
C ASP A 44 37.50 -12.45 -15.06
N TYR A 45 38.01 -12.39 -13.82
CA TYR A 45 37.22 -12.56 -12.61
C TYR A 45 36.13 -11.50 -12.50
N ALA A 46 36.48 -10.23 -12.70
CA ALA A 46 35.54 -9.12 -12.63
C ALA A 46 34.41 -9.28 -13.65
N MET A 47 34.76 -9.62 -14.89
CA MET A 47 33.76 -9.85 -15.94
C MET A 47 32.84 -11.01 -15.60
N ALA A 48 33.40 -12.10 -15.07
CA ALA A 48 32.60 -13.27 -14.67
C ALA A 48 31.60 -12.91 -13.55
N VAL A 49 32.03 -12.11 -12.55
CA VAL A 49 31.15 -11.68 -11.44
C VAL A 49 30.09 -10.69 -11.92
N ILE A 50 30.44 -9.73 -12.77
CA ILE A 50 29.54 -8.71 -13.27
C ILE A 50 28.41 -9.35 -14.12
N ILE A 51 28.80 -10.12 -15.14
CA ILE A 51 27.85 -10.65 -16.13
C ILE A 51 27.23 -11.97 -15.66
N GLY A 52 28.03 -12.83 -15.03
CA GLY A 52 27.65 -14.20 -14.72
C GLY A 52 27.16 -14.49 -13.30
N ARG A 53 27.09 -13.47 -12.44
CA ARG A 53 26.75 -13.74 -11.01
C ARG A 53 25.90 -12.69 -10.34
N ALA A 54 26.33 -11.40 -10.33
CA ALA A 54 25.83 -10.40 -9.39
C ALA A 54 24.70 -9.53 -9.91
N LEU A 55 24.63 -9.32 -11.23
CA LEU A 55 23.69 -8.37 -11.82
C LEU A 55 22.56 -9.06 -12.56
N PRO A 56 21.35 -8.51 -12.51
CA PRO A 56 20.18 -9.08 -13.24
C PRO A 56 20.19 -8.62 -14.70
N ASP A 57 19.63 -9.47 -15.57
CA ASP A 57 19.30 -9.10 -16.95
C ASP A 57 18.06 -8.20 -16.94
N VAL A 58 18.08 -7.14 -17.74
CA VAL A 58 16.96 -6.18 -17.79
C VAL A 58 15.66 -6.81 -18.28
N ARG A 59 15.77 -7.85 -19.12
CA ARG A 59 14.61 -8.49 -19.78
C ARG A 59 13.78 -9.33 -18.82
N ASP A 60 14.43 -10.19 -18.00
CA ASP A 60 13.71 -11.08 -17.09
C ASP A 60 13.91 -10.75 -15.60
N GLY A 61 14.83 -9.82 -15.31
CA GLY A 61 15.07 -9.37 -13.93
C GLY A 61 15.78 -10.40 -13.07
N LEU A 62 16.42 -11.39 -13.66
CA LEU A 62 17.01 -12.51 -12.94
C LEU A 62 18.53 -12.53 -13.08
N LYS A 63 19.19 -12.92 -12.00
CA LYS A 63 20.58 -13.33 -12.02
C LYS A 63 20.65 -14.77 -12.57
N PRO A 64 21.81 -15.21 -13.07
CA PRO A 64 21.92 -16.57 -13.62
C PRO A 64 21.46 -17.66 -12.66
N VAL A 65 21.81 -17.59 -11.37
CA VAL A 65 21.40 -18.62 -10.39
C VAL A 65 19.87 -18.68 -10.24
N HIS A 66 19.19 -17.54 -10.19
CA HIS A 66 17.72 -17.49 -10.10
C HIS A 66 17.08 -18.08 -11.35
N ARG A 67 17.60 -17.73 -12.50
CA ARG A 67 17.10 -18.24 -13.79
C ARG A 67 17.24 -19.77 -13.85
N ARG A 68 18.38 -20.28 -13.41
CA ARG A 68 18.64 -21.73 -13.37
C ARG A 68 17.72 -22.45 -12.40
N VAL A 69 17.47 -21.87 -11.21
CA VAL A 69 16.55 -22.44 -10.22
C VAL A 69 15.12 -22.51 -10.79
N ILE A 70 14.63 -21.44 -11.37
CA ILE A 70 13.25 -21.38 -11.92
C ILE A 70 13.11 -22.35 -13.10
N TYR A 71 14.09 -22.34 -14.01
CA TYR A 71 14.07 -23.25 -15.16
C TYR A 71 14.16 -24.73 -14.72
N ALA A 72 15.04 -25.05 -13.79
CA ALA A 72 15.17 -26.42 -13.26
C ALA A 72 13.88 -26.89 -12.58
N MET A 73 13.22 -26.00 -11.84
CA MET A 73 11.92 -26.34 -11.22
C MET A 73 10.86 -26.62 -12.29
N TYR A 74 10.82 -25.82 -13.34
CA TYR A 74 9.87 -26.01 -14.45
C TYR A 74 10.16 -27.32 -15.22
N ASP A 75 11.41 -27.55 -15.60
CA ASP A 75 11.87 -28.71 -16.36
C ASP A 75 11.70 -30.00 -15.54
N GLY A 76 12.01 -29.95 -14.25
CA GLY A 76 11.87 -31.06 -13.31
C GLY A 76 10.44 -31.37 -12.88
N GLY A 77 9.48 -30.57 -13.33
CA GLY A 77 8.05 -30.77 -13.04
C GLY A 77 7.61 -30.35 -11.64
N TYR A 78 8.36 -29.47 -10.95
CA TYR A 78 8.00 -28.94 -9.63
C TYR A 78 7.01 -27.79 -9.77
N ARG A 79 5.87 -28.05 -10.41
CA ARG A 79 4.89 -27.03 -10.83
C ARG A 79 3.81 -26.80 -9.78
N PRO A 80 3.09 -25.69 -9.84
CA PRO A 80 2.07 -25.35 -8.81
C PRO A 80 0.98 -26.41 -8.64
N ASP A 81 0.60 -27.11 -9.71
CA ASP A 81 -0.43 -28.14 -9.73
C ASP A 81 0.04 -29.51 -9.17
N ARG A 82 1.31 -29.60 -8.83
CA ARG A 82 1.92 -30.84 -8.31
C ARG A 82 2.14 -30.74 -6.81
N SER A 83 2.46 -31.88 -6.19
CA SER A 83 2.79 -31.96 -4.76
C SER A 83 4.12 -31.24 -4.47
N PHE A 84 4.28 -30.83 -3.20
CA PHE A 84 5.56 -30.32 -2.71
C PHE A 84 6.64 -31.41 -2.76
N ASN A 85 7.89 -30.99 -2.96
CA ASN A 85 9.07 -31.85 -2.95
C ASN A 85 10.12 -31.26 -2.03
N LYS A 86 10.97 -32.13 -1.46
CA LYS A 86 12.05 -31.68 -0.56
C LYS A 86 12.95 -30.69 -1.29
N CYS A 87 13.30 -29.60 -0.61
CA CYS A 87 14.20 -28.59 -1.16
C CYS A 87 15.55 -29.20 -1.57
N ALA A 88 16.03 -30.20 -0.80
CA ALA A 88 17.28 -30.92 -1.10
C ALA A 88 17.25 -31.55 -2.49
N ARG A 89 16.10 -32.08 -2.94
CA ARG A 89 15.93 -32.66 -4.27
C ARG A 89 16.05 -31.57 -5.37
N VAL A 90 15.33 -30.47 -5.19
CA VAL A 90 15.37 -29.34 -6.14
C VAL A 90 16.79 -28.78 -6.24
N VAL A 91 17.45 -28.56 -5.10
CA VAL A 91 18.84 -28.07 -5.05
C VAL A 91 19.79 -29.05 -5.79
N GLY A 92 19.60 -30.35 -5.58
CA GLY A 92 20.40 -31.40 -6.26
C GLY A 92 20.24 -31.33 -7.78
N ASP A 93 19.01 -31.17 -8.28
CA ASP A 93 18.72 -31.05 -9.71
C ASP A 93 19.38 -29.77 -10.30
N VAL A 94 19.27 -28.67 -9.62
CA VAL A 94 19.87 -27.40 -10.05
C VAL A 94 21.41 -27.51 -10.12
N MET A 95 22.00 -28.06 -9.06
CA MET A 95 23.46 -28.19 -8.93
C MET A 95 24.01 -29.18 -9.99
N GLY A 96 23.31 -30.30 -10.16
CA GLY A 96 23.79 -31.37 -11.07
C GLY A 96 23.65 -31.02 -12.54
N GLN A 97 22.63 -30.25 -12.91
CA GLN A 97 22.35 -30.00 -14.32
C GLN A 97 22.80 -28.62 -14.81
N PHE A 98 22.70 -27.59 -13.98
CA PHE A 98 22.82 -26.20 -14.48
C PHE A 98 23.82 -25.33 -13.72
N HIS A 99 23.95 -25.48 -12.39
CA HIS A 99 24.69 -24.51 -11.58
C HIS A 99 25.75 -25.20 -10.70
N PRO A 100 26.99 -25.36 -11.21
CA PRO A 100 28.05 -26.13 -10.54
C PRO A 100 28.70 -25.35 -9.39
N HIS A 101 27.93 -25.03 -8.36
CA HIS A 101 28.37 -24.27 -7.18
C HIS A 101 27.84 -24.95 -5.89
N GLY A 102 28.21 -24.44 -4.74
CA GLY A 102 27.85 -25.02 -3.45
C GLY A 102 26.32 -25.12 -3.24
N ASP A 103 25.87 -26.25 -2.73
CA ASP A 103 24.48 -26.56 -2.45
C ASP A 103 23.84 -25.53 -1.48
N SER A 104 24.62 -25.05 -0.50
CA SER A 104 24.13 -24.04 0.45
C SER A 104 23.76 -22.74 -0.24
N ALA A 105 24.57 -22.27 -1.21
CA ALA A 105 24.29 -21.05 -1.96
C ALA A 105 23.03 -21.19 -2.82
N ILE A 106 22.82 -22.36 -3.42
CA ILE A 106 21.61 -22.67 -4.23
C ILE A 106 20.39 -22.69 -3.31
N TYR A 107 20.50 -23.37 -2.15
CA TYR A 107 19.41 -23.43 -1.17
C TYR A 107 19.03 -22.04 -0.67
N ASP A 108 20.02 -21.21 -0.30
CA ASP A 108 19.77 -19.85 0.18
C ASP A 108 19.04 -19.02 -0.89
N THR A 109 19.39 -19.20 -2.15
CA THR A 109 18.71 -18.54 -3.28
C THR A 109 17.24 -19.00 -3.36
N LEU A 110 17.01 -20.31 -3.30
CA LEU A 110 15.67 -20.90 -3.33
C LEU A 110 14.83 -20.37 -2.15
N VAL A 111 15.40 -20.33 -0.94
CA VAL A 111 14.74 -19.81 0.26
C VAL A 111 14.29 -18.37 0.04
N ARG A 112 15.15 -17.52 -0.53
CA ARG A 112 14.82 -16.12 -0.81
C ARG A 112 13.66 -15.97 -1.79
N LEU A 113 13.56 -16.85 -2.78
CA LEU A 113 12.44 -16.84 -3.73
C LEU A 113 11.10 -17.18 -3.06
N ILE A 114 11.13 -17.79 -1.88
CA ILE A 114 9.94 -18.22 -1.11
C ILE A 114 9.53 -17.14 -0.10
N GLN A 115 10.49 -16.41 0.47
CA GLN A 115 10.26 -15.51 1.61
C GLN A 115 9.47 -14.27 1.20
N SER A 116 8.27 -14.13 1.77
CA SER A 116 7.33 -13.06 1.46
C SER A 116 7.75 -11.67 1.96
N TRP A 117 8.74 -11.61 2.85
CA TRP A 117 9.29 -10.33 3.34
C TRP A 117 10.49 -9.86 2.50
N ILE A 118 10.97 -10.69 1.57
CA ILE A 118 12.06 -10.36 0.63
C ILE A 118 11.50 -10.12 -0.78
N MET A 119 10.60 -11.01 -1.24
CA MET A 119 10.02 -10.92 -2.58
C MET A 119 8.65 -10.27 -2.51
N ARG A 120 8.43 -9.23 -3.28
CA ARG A 120 7.10 -8.60 -3.38
C ARG A 120 6.08 -9.58 -4.00
N TYR A 121 6.53 -10.36 -4.99
CA TYR A 121 5.77 -11.45 -5.63
C TYR A 121 6.64 -12.70 -5.63
N PRO A 122 6.57 -13.52 -4.57
CA PRO A 122 7.40 -14.73 -4.48
C PRO A 122 7.24 -15.66 -5.68
N LEU A 123 8.33 -16.19 -6.17
CA LEU A 123 8.36 -17.07 -7.36
C LEU A 123 8.35 -18.57 -6.99
N ALA A 124 8.48 -18.89 -5.72
CA ALA A 124 8.37 -20.27 -5.22
C ALA A 124 7.50 -20.30 -3.97
N LEU A 125 6.84 -21.43 -3.75
CA LEU A 125 6.05 -21.71 -2.55
C LEU A 125 6.84 -22.65 -1.66
N GLY A 126 6.70 -22.51 -0.37
CA GLY A 126 7.37 -23.32 0.61
C GLY A 126 6.45 -23.93 1.63
N GLN A 127 6.82 -25.12 2.14
CA GLN A 127 6.15 -25.78 3.26
C GLN A 127 7.23 -26.16 4.27
N GLY A 128 7.10 -25.63 5.49
CA GLY A 128 8.09 -25.83 6.52
C GLY A 128 8.61 -24.51 7.06
N ASN A 129 9.75 -24.55 7.76
CA ASN A 129 10.37 -23.37 8.36
C ASN A 129 11.39 -22.77 7.40
N PHE A 130 11.06 -21.62 6.83
CA PHE A 130 11.92 -20.83 5.94
C PHE A 130 12.51 -19.60 6.62
N GLY A 131 12.54 -19.61 7.97
CA GLY A 131 13.14 -18.50 8.71
C GLY A 131 12.15 -17.42 9.06
N SER A 132 12.67 -16.26 9.46
CA SER A 132 11.91 -15.07 9.82
C SER A 132 12.62 -13.83 9.27
N PRO A 133 11.97 -12.64 9.31
CA PRO A 133 12.66 -11.40 8.99
C PRO A 133 13.80 -11.05 9.98
N GLY A 134 13.79 -11.67 11.15
CA GLY A 134 14.84 -11.51 12.18
C GLY A 134 16.05 -12.41 11.95
N ASN A 135 16.60 -12.94 13.04
CA ASN A 135 17.84 -13.72 13.01
C ASN A 135 17.64 -15.22 12.78
N ASP A 136 16.40 -15.68 12.69
CA ASP A 136 16.11 -17.10 12.44
C ASP A 136 16.33 -17.46 10.99
N GLY A 137 17.20 -18.41 10.73
CA GLY A 137 17.44 -18.96 9.40
C GLY A 137 16.45 -20.07 9.03
N ALA A 138 16.45 -20.46 7.76
CA ALA A 138 15.65 -21.59 7.28
C ALA A 138 16.18 -22.92 7.85
N ALA A 139 15.26 -23.86 8.06
CA ALA A 139 15.63 -25.24 8.41
C ALA A 139 16.42 -25.90 7.27
N ALA A 140 17.18 -26.96 7.59
CA ALA A 140 17.97 -27.68 6.60
C ALA A 140 17.10 -28.17 5.42
N PRO A 141 17.65 -28.23 4.20
CA PRO A 141 16.85 -28.54 3.00
C PRO A 141 16.23 -29.95 2.97
N ARG A 142 16.69 -30.85 3.84
CA ARG A 142 16.08 -32.19 3.99
C ARG A 142 14.72 -32.14 4.69
N TYR A 143 14.41 -31.03 5.42
CA TYR A 143 13.13 -30.85 6.12
C TYR A 143 12.13 -30.04 5.31
N THR A 144 12.59 -28.96 4.69
CA THR A 144 11.70 -28.03 3.97
C THR A 144 11.30 -28.58 2.60
N GLU A 145 10.15 -28.11 2.13
CA GLU A 145 9.58 -28.56 0.85
C GLU A 145 9.20 -27.33 0.00
N THR A 146 9.24 -27.49 -1.31
CA THR A 146 9.00 -26.39 -2.25
C THR A 146 8.32 -26.86 -3.53
N LYS A 147 7.77 -25.89 -4.26
CA LYS A 147 7.31 -25.99 -5.64
C LYS A 147 7.22 -24.56 -6.21
N MET A 148 7.07 -24.45 -7.53
CA MET A 148 6.89 -23.13 -8.17
C MET A 148 5.62 -22.44 -7.65
N ALA A 149 5.68 -21.13 -7.48
CA ALA A 149 4.47 -20.32 -7.27
C ALA A 149 3.69 -20.19 -8.59
N PRO A 150 2.36 -20.05 -8.56
CA PRO A 150 1.59 -19.87 -9.79
C PRO A 150 2.09 -18.72 -10.68
N ILE A 151 2.48 -17.60 -10.11
CA ILE A 151 2.99 -16.46 -10.88
C ILE A 151 4.31 -16.79 -11.61
N ALA A 152 5.11 -17.72 -11.08
CA ALA A 152 6.37 -18.13 -11.70
C ALA A 152 6.16 -18.84 -13.04
N LEU A 153 4.97 -19.40 -13.27
CA LEU A 153 4.66 -19.98 -14.61
C LEU A 153 4.65 -18.89 -15.69
N GLU A 154 4.34 -17.64 -15.32
CA GLU A 154 4.37 -16.52 -16.28
C GLU A 154 5.82 -16.15 -16.65
N MET A 155 6.79 -16.49 -15.81
CA MET A 155 8.22 -16.29 -16.14
C MET A 155 8.69 -17.24 -17.24
N VAL A 156 8.13 -18.46 -17.29
CA VAL A 156 8.52 -19.52 -18.24
C VAL A 156 7.45 -19.80 -19.30
N ARG A 157 6.39 -19.01 -19.34
CA ARG A 157 5.29 -19.19 -20.28
C ARG A 157 5.82 -19.22 -21.74
N ASP A 158 5.42 -20.24 -22.48
CA ASP A 158 5.79 -20.43 -23.89
C ASP A 158 7.30 -20.63 -24.13
N ILE A 159 8.08 -21.04 -23.12
CA ILE A 159 9.54 -21.21 -23.25
C ILE A 159 9.89 -22.31 -24.27
N ASN A 160 9.00 -23.28 -24.48
CA ASN A 160 9.19 -24.40 -25.40
C ASN A 160 8.76 -24.04 -26.84
N GLU A 161 8.39 -22.79 -27.10
CA GLU A 161 7.92 -22.33 -28.42
C GLU A 161 8.97 -21.43 -29.12
N ASP A 162 10.23 -21.71 -28.90
CA ASP A 162 11.37 -20.99 -29.50
C ASP A 162 11.38 -19.49 -29.19
N THR A 163 10.83 -19.12 -28.04
CA THR A 163 10.66 -17.70 -27.62
C THR A 163 11.95 -17.05 -27.16
N VAL A 164 12.92 -17.86 -26.66
CA VAL A 164 14.21 -17.39 -26.14
C VAL A 164 15.34 -18.29 -26.64
N ASP A 165 16.55 -17.77 -26.62
CA ASP A 165 17.73 -18.52 -26.99
C ASP A 165 18.16 -19.45 -25.85
N PHE A 166 18.65 -20.62 -26.21
CA PHE A 166 19.24 -21.61 -25.33
C PHE A 166 20.74 -21.72 -25.61
N GLN A 167 21.48 -22.08 -24.57
CA GLN A 167 22.93 -22.33 -24.68
C GLN A 167 23.27 -23.65 -23.97
N PRO A 168 24.41 -24.26 -24.32
CA PRO A 168 24.85 -25.44 -23.56
C PRO A 168 25.12 -25.06 -22.09
N ASN A 169 24.81 -26.03 -21.20
CA ASN A 169 25.15 -25.88 -19.77
C ASN A 169 26.65 -26.05 -19.56
N TYR A 170 27.14 -26.07 -18.33
CA TYR A 170 28.56 -26.07 -17.98
C TYR A 170 29.31 -27.30 -18.52
N ASP A 171 28.65 -28.47 -18.71
CA ASP A 171 29.28 -29.68 -19.19
C ASP A 171 28.85 -30.07 -20.63
N GLY A 172 28.06 -29.25 -21.27
CA GLY A 172 27.60 -29.43 -22.63
C GLY A 172 26.55 -30.52 -22.84
N LYS A 173 26.04 -31.15 -21.75
CA LYS A 173 25.11 -32.27 -21.87
C LYS A 173 23.64 -31.87 -21.92
N SER A 174 23.35 -30.65 -21.44
CA SER A 174 21.98 -30.11 -21.41
C SER A 174 21.99 -28.70 -21.99
N LEU A 175 20.81 -28.22 -22.31
CA LEU A 175 20.62 -26.82 -22.74
C LEU A 175 19.92 -26.05 -21.63
N GLU A 176 20.35 -24.81 -21.43
CA GLU A 176 19.72 -23.88 -20.49
C GLU A 176 19.33 -22.57 -21.21
N PRO A 177 18.24 -21.90 -20.79
CA PRO A 177 17.87 -20.63 -21.44
C PRO A 177 18.83 -19.51 -21.06
N THR A 178 19.15 -18.64 -22.02
CA THR A 178 19.96 -17.45 -21.78
C THR A 178 19.17 -16.37 -21.05
N VAL A 179 17.85 -16.37 -21.25
CA VAL A 179 16.88 -15.45 -20.62
C VAL A 179 15.53 -16.17 -20.59
N LEU A 180 14.67 -15.83 -19.66
CA LEU A 180 13.30 -16.37 -19.62
C LEU A 180 12.36 -15.44 -20.42
N PRO A 181 11.24 -15.96 -20.95
CA PRO A 181 10.24 -15.12 -21.61
C PRO A 181 9.69 -14.00 -20.72
N ALA A 182 9.54 -14.27 -19.43
CA ALA A 182 9.21 -13.28 -18.38
C ALA A 182 8.04 -12.38 -18.79
N ARG A 183 6.83 -12.96 -18.81
CA ARG A 183 5.61 -12.26 -19.22
C ARG A 183 5.15 -11.24 -18.18
N ILE A 184 5.87 -11.10 -17.08
CA ILE A 184 5.71 -10.01 -16.10
C ILE A 184 6.99 -9.17 -16.10
N PRO A 185 6.90 -7.86 -15.84
CA PRO A 185 8.10 -7.00 -15.72
C PRO A 185 8.82 -7.25 -14.40
N ASN A 186 9.42 -8.42 -14.26
CA ASN A 186 9.92 -8.97 -12.99
C ASN A 186 10.97 -8.08 -12.33
N LEU A 187 11.85 -7.44 -13.11
CA LEU A 187 12.91 -6.60 -12.52
C LEU A 187 12.32 -5.43 -11.72
N LEU A 188 11.25 -4.80 -12.23
CA LEU A 188 10.58 -3.71 -11.51
C LEU A 188 9.72 -4.23 -10.36
N VAL A 189 8.95 -5.32 -10.57
CA VAL A 189 8.00 -5.76 -9.53
C VAL A 189 8.68 -6.43 -8.35
N ASN A 190 9.77 -7.18 -8.57
CA ASN A 190 10.50 -7.83 -7.47
C ASN A 190 11.81 -7.12 -7.09
N GLY A 191 12.31 -6.27 -7.96
CA GLY A 191 13.59 -5.61 -7.73
C GLY A 191 14.76 -6.58 -7.79
N SER A 192 15.93 -6.10 -7.43
CA SER A 192 17.17 -6.91 -7.34
C SER A 192 18.21 -6.16 -6.54
N SER A 193 19.04 -6.88 -5.81
CA SER A 193 20.22 -6.29 -5.16
C SER A 193 21.42 -7.21 -5.35
N GLY A 194 22.59 -6.64 -5.56
CA GLY A 194 23.80 -7.42 -5.77
C GLY A 194 25.05 -6.56 -5.82
N ILE A 195 26.16 -7.15 -5.35
CA ILE A 195 27.46 -6.48 -5.32
C ILE A 195 28.40 -7.22 -6.28
N ALA A 196 28.81 -6.52 -7.32
CA ALA A 196 29.80 -7.00 -8.29
C ALA A 196 31.15 -6.37 -8.02
N VAL A 197 32.07 -6.50 -8.94
CA VAL A 197 33.39 -5.86 -8.85
C VAL A 197 33.28 -4.45 -9.43
N GLY A 198 33.53 -3.45 -8.60
CA GLY A 198 33.53 -2.04 -9.01
C GLY A 198 32.12 -1.44 -9.19
N MET A 199 31.05 -2.20 -8.98
CA MET A 199 29.69 -1.73 -9.14
C MET A 199 28.71 -2.55 -8.32
N ALA A 200 27.52 -2.00 -8.05
CA ALA A 200 26.47 -2.68 -7.30
C ALA A 200 25.13 -2.28 -7.87
N THR A 201 24.16 -3.16 -7.76
CA THR A 201 22.76 -2.87 -8.11
C THR A 201 21.91 -2.89 -6.85
N ASN A 202 20.90 -2.02 -6.81
CA ASN A 202 19.90 -2.01 -5.73
C ASN A 202 18.60 -1.41 -6.29
N ILE A 203 17.79 -2.28 -6.87
CA ILE A 203 16.53 -1.90 -7.56
C ILE A 203 15.38 -2.24 -6.62
N PRO A 204 14.54 -1.25 -6.23
CA PRO A 204 13.44 -1.52 -5.31
C PRO A 204 12.29 -2.24 -6.01
N PRO A 205 11.52 -3.05 -5.27
CA PRO A 205 10.31 -3.67 -5.82
C PRO A 205 9.17 -2.67 -6.00
N HIS A 206 8.22 -3.00 -6.88
CA HIS A 206 7.09 -2.13 -7.26
C HIS A 206 5.78 -2.92 -7.28
N ASN A 207 4.67 -2.20 -7.25
CA ASN A 207 3.33 -2.78 -7.36
C ASN A 207 3.05 -3.20 -8.81
N LEU A 208 2.58 -4.44 -9.00
CA LEU A 208 2.33 -4.99 -10.34
C LEU A 208 1.28 -4.19 -11.12
N ARG A 209 0.21 -3.76 -10.45
CA ARG A 209 -0.85 -2.96 -11.11
C ARG A 209 -0.30 -1.63 -11.62
N GLU A 210 0.49 -0.95 -10.80
CA GLU A 210 1.09 0.35 -11.18
C GLU A 210 2.05 0.21 -12.35
N VAL A 211 2.93 -0.80 -12.31
CA VAL A 211 3.89 -1.05 -13.38
C VAL A 211 3.15 -1.39 -14.68
N ALA A 212 2.12 -2.24 -14.59
CA ALA A 212 1.33 -2.63 -15.74
C ALA A 212 0.59 -1.45 -16.37
N GLU A 213 0.06 -0.52 -15.55
CA GLU A 213 -0.57 0.71 -16.05
C GLU A 213 0.43 1.56 -16.85
N GLY A 214 1.65 1.65 -16.34
CA GLY A 214 2.74 2.36 -17.04
C GLY A 214 3.10 1.69 -18.35
N VAL A 215 3.27 0.37 -18.35
CA VAL A 215 3.56 -0.40 -19.57
C VAL A 215 2.43 -0.24 -20.58
N GLU A 216 1.18 -0.30 -20.13
CA GLU A 216 0.02 -0.16 -21.02
C GLU A 216 -0.02 1.22 -21.69
N TRP A 217 0.32 2.29 -20.94
CA TRP A 217 0.42 3.62 -21.54
C TRP A 217 1.46 3.64 -22.67
N PHE A 218 2.63 3.04 -22.44
CA PHE A 218 3.68 2.97 -23.47
C PHE A 218 3.22 2.16 -24.68
N LEU A 219 2.55 1.03 -24.47
CA LEU A 219 2.04 0.19 -25.57
C LEU A 219 1.06 0.99 -26.47
N LYS A 220 0.29 1.90 -25.87
CA LYS A 220 -0.66 2.77 -26.61
C LYS A 220 0.02 3.99 -27.23
N ASN A 221 1.21 4.36 -26.75
CA ASN A 221 1.96 5.55 -27.19
C ASN A 221 3.41 5.16 -27.54
N PRO A 222 3.62 4.27 -28.53
CA PRO A 222 4.95 3.71 -28.80
C PRO A 222 5.96 4.73 -29.33
N HIS A 223 5.51 5.85 -29.84
CA HIS A 223 6.37 6.89 -30.42
C HIS A 223 6.66 8.03 -29.43
N ALA A 224 6.25 7.90 -28.18
CA ALA A 224 6.52 8.90 -27.14
C ALA A 224 8.04 9.09 -26.96
N THR A 225 8.46 10.32 -26.74
CA THR A 225 9.85 10.62 -26.40
C THR A 225 10.19 10.07 -25.03
N ASN A 226 11.46 9.96 -24.72
CA ASN A 226 11.91 9.46 -23.41
C ASN A 226 11.32 10.30 -22.26
N GLU A 227 11.29 11.61 -22.41
CA GLU A 227 10.75 12.53 -21.39
C GLU A 227 9.23 12.36 -21.23
N GLU A 228 8.50 12.25 -22.33
CA GLU A 228 7.05 12.01 -22.31
C GLU A 228 6.73 10.69 -21.62
N LEU A 229 7.46 9.63 -21.98
CA LEU A 229 7.28 8.31 -21.36
C LEU A 229 7.60 8.36 -19.88
N LEU A 230 8.74 8.96 -19.50
CA LEU A 230 9.16 9.03 -18.10
C LEU A 230 8.11 9.77 -17.25
N ASN A 231 7.59 10.88 -17.73
CA ASN A 231 6.55 11.65 -17.01
C ASN A 231 5.25 10.85 -16.88
N ALA A 232 4.85 10.14 -17.95
CA ALA A 232 3.66 9.29 -17.94
C ALA A 232 3.82 8.13 -16.96
N LEU A 233 5.01 7.52 -16.90
CA LEU A 233 5.32 6.43 -15.97
C LEU A 233 5.30 6.92 -14.52
N MET A 234 5.90 8.08 -14.24
CA MET A 234 5.91 8.64 -12.88
C MET A 234 4.51 9.01 -12.38
N ALA A 235 3.60 9.35 -13.29
CA ALA A 235 2.20 9.62 -12.94
C ALA A 235 1.45 8.34 -12.51
N ARG A 236 1.88 7.18 -13.00
CA ARG A 236 1.24 5.88 -12.76
C ARG A 236 1.99 5.01 -11.75
N ILE A 237 3.30 4.93 -11.86
CA ILE A 237 4.17 4.19 -10.94
C ILE A 237 4.59 5.18 -9.85
N LYS A 238 3.81 5.24 -8.77
CA LYS A 238 3.95 6.28 -7.73
C LYS A 238 5.27 6.18 -6.96
N GLY A 239 5.80 4.97 -6.83
CA GLY A 239 7.05 4.73 -6.12
C GLY A 239 7.23 3.25 -5.83
N PRO A 240 8.33 2.88 -5.16
CA PRO A 240 8.52 1.50 -4.71
C PRO A 240 7.37 1.01 -3.84
N ASP A 241 7.11 -0.29 -3.89
CA ASP A 241 6.10 -0.96 -3.07
C ASP A 241 6.76 -2.15 -2.39
N PHE A 242 7.22 -1.94 -1.17
CA PHE A 242 8.02 -2.94 -0.45
C PHE A 242 7.14 -4.06 0.11
N PRO A 243 7.63 -5.31 0.11
CA PRO A 243 6.85 -6.43 0.66
C PRO A 243 6.52 -6.27 2.14
N THR A 244 7.33 -5.53 2.88
CA THR A 244 7.13 -5.25 4.31
C THR A 244 6.23 -4.04 4.58
N GLY A 245 5.76 -3.36 3.55
CA GLY A 245 4.90 -2.17 3.68
C GLY A 245 5.69 -0.93 4.06
N ALA A 246 5.43 -0.41 5.26
CA ALA A 246 6.05 0.80 5.80
C ALA A 246 5.66 2.06 5.01
N GLN A 247 6.39 3.14 5.21
CA GLN A 247 6.11 4.44 4.58
C GLN A 247 7.34 4.95 3.85
N ILE A 248 7.12 5.69 2.77
CA ILE A 248 8.16 6.45 2.07
C ILE A 248 7.91 7.93 2.35
N LEU A 249 8.95 8.64 2.78
CA LEU A 249 8.85 10.07 3.10
C LEU A 249 9.28 10.92 1.90
N GLY A 250 8.32 11.66 1.34
CA GLY A 250 8.57 12.55 0.20
C GLY A 250 8.75 11.81 -1.11
N THR A 251 8.78 12.53 -2.19
CA THR A 251 8.86 11.97 -3.55
C THR A 251 10.18 12.28 -4.28
N LYS A 252 11.02 13.15 -3.71
CA LYS A 252 12.26 13.59 -4.40
C LYS A 252 13.19 12.41 -4.68
N GLY A 253 13.43 11.54 -3.69
CA GLY A 253 14.30 10.37 -3.87
C GLY A 253 13.76 9.41 -4.92
N ILE A 254 12.44 9.25 -5.00
CA ILE A 254 11.77 8.44 -6.03
C ILE A 254 12.01 9.07 -7.41
N GLU A 255 11.77 10.37 -7.54
CA GLU A 255 11.96 11.09 -8.80
C GLU A 255 13.41 11.02 -9.27
N ASP A 256 14.37 11.24 -8.37
CA ASP A 256 15.80 11.15 -8.70
C ASP A 256 16.14 9.74 -9.21
N ALA A 257 15.68 8.70 -8.54
CA ALA A 257 15.90 7.30 -8.95
C ALA A 257 15.32 7.02 -10.33
N TYR A 258 14.12 7.50 -10.61
CA TYR A 258 13.42 7.24 -11.88
C TYR A 258 14.04 8.01 -13.05
N ARG A 259 14.50 9.24 -12.80
CA ARG A 259 15.10 10.07 -13.86
C ARG A 259 16.55 9.70 -14.16
N THR A 260 17.34 9.45 -13.11
CA THR A 260 18.79 9.27 -13.25
C THR A 260 19.27 7.85 -13.03
N GLY A 261 18.42 6.98 -12.49
CA GLY A 261 18.78 5.64 -12.05
C GLY A 261 19.40 5.59 -10.67
N ARG A 262 19.54 6.73 -9.98
CA ARG A 262 20.10 6.80 -8.62
C ARG A 262 19.30 7.76 -7.76
N GLY A 263 18.94 7.31 -6.55
CA GLY A 263 18.19 8.16 -5.62
C GLY A 263 18.20 7.58 -4.22
N SER A 264 18.01 8.46 -3.24
CA SER A 264 17.91 8.07 -1.83
C SER A 264 16.44 8.16 -1.40
N ILE A 265 15.82 7.02 -1.14
CA ILE A 265 14.40 6.90 -0.79
C ILE A 265 14.32 6.66 0.71
N THR A 266 13.74 7.60 1.46
CA THR A 266 13.64 7.50 2.92
C THR A 266 12.43 6.64 3.27
N MET A 267 12.67 5.54 3.97
CA MET A 267 11.64 4.62 4.48
C MET A 267 11.45 4.85 5.97
N ARG A 268 10.20 4.75 6.44
CA ARG A 268 9.85 4.90 7.86
C ARG A 268 8.90 3.79 8.27
N ALA A 269 9.15 3.19 9.42
CA ALA A 269 8.28 2.18 10.03
C ALA A 269 6.87 2.74 10.29
N VAL A 270 5.87 1.87 10.29
CA VAL A 270 4.53 2.21 10.78
C VAL A 270 4.50 1.89 12.26
N VAL A 271 4.31 2.95 13.08
CA VAL A 271 4.29 2.87 14.53
C VAL A 271 2.99 3.51 15.01
N ASN A 272 2.21 2.76 15.79
CA ASN A 272 0.96 3.23 16.37
C ASN A 272 1.11 3.39 17.87
N VAL A 273 0.48 4.43 18.41
CA VAL A 273 0.38 4.58 19.87
C VAL A 273 -0.85 3.79 20.33
N GLU A 274 -0.65 2.88 21.28
CA GLU A 274 -1.73 2.08 21.89
C GLU A 274 -1.61 2.14 23.41
N GLU A 275 -2.73 1.99 24.08
CA GLU A 275 -2.75 1.80 25.53
C GLU A 275 -2.93 0.31 25.81
N ILE A 276 -1.95 -0.29 26.47
CA ILE A 276 -1.92 -1.73 26.79
C ILE A 276 -1.74 -1.86 28.32
N HIS A 277 -2.72 -2.45 28.98
CA HIS A 277 -2.74 -2.63 30.45
C HIS A 277 -2.47 -1.33 31.21
N GLY A 278 -3.08 -0.22 30.75
CA GLY A 278 -2.93 1.09 31.40
C GLY A 278 -1.59 1.78 31.18
N ARG A 279 -0.81 1.31 30.20
CA ARG A 279 0.49 1.90 29.84
C ARG A 279 0.47 2.32 28.37
N THR A 280 0.97 3.49 28.10
CA THR A 280 1.14 3.97 26.71
C THR A 280 2.30 3.21 26.08
N CYS A 281 2.05 2.65 24.90
CA CYS A 281 3.03 1.86 24.15
C CYS A 281 3.14 2.36 22.70
N LEU A 282 4.34 2.28 22.15
CA LEU A 282 4.58 2.40 20.72
C LEU A 282 4.60 0.99 20.14
N VAL A 283 3.69 0.71 19.22
CA VAL A 283 3.55 -0.62 18.59
C VAL A 283 4.02 -0.52 17.14
N VAL A 284 5.12 -1.19 16.82
CA VAL A 284 5.70 -1.22 15.47
C VAL A 284 5.08 -2.40 14.72
N THR A 285 4.27 -2.08 13.71
CA THR A 285 3.53 -3.09 12.92
C THR A 285 4.13 -3.32 11.53
N GLU A 286 4.90 -2.36 11.01
CA GLU A 286 5.58 -2.51 9.72
C GLU A 286 6.97 -1.88 9.84
N LEU A 287 7.96 -2.57 9.28
CA LEU A 287 9.36 -2.11 9.30
C LEU A 287 9.83 -1.72 7.90
N PRO A 288 10.80 -0.82 7.80
CA PRO A 288 11.43 -0.55 6.51
C PRO A 288 11.97 -1.83 5.87
N TYR A 289 11.95 -1.87 4.54
CA TYR A 289 12.43 -3.01 3.77
C TYR A 289 13.87 -3.35 4.14
N GLN A 290 14.13 -4.64 4.38
CA GLN A 290 15.44 -5.19 4.77
C GLN A 290 15.86 -4.88 6.21
N ALA A 291 15.02 -4.21 7.01
CA ALA A 291 15.31 -4.01 8.44
C ALA A 291 15.12 -5.32 9.21
N ASN A 292 16.05 -5.61 10.11
CA ASN A 292 16.01 -6.82 10.95
C ASN A 292 15.39 -6.47 12.30
N PRO A 293 14.21 -7.02 12.64
CA PRO A 293 13.55 -6.66 13.90
C PRO A 293 14.31 -7.07 15.17
N ASP A 294 15.05 -8.18 15.15
CA ASP A 294 15.85 -8.61 16.30
C ASP A 294 17.01 -7.65 16.55
N ASN A 295 17.72 -7.27 15.50
CA ASN A 295 18.82 -6.31 15.58
C ASN A 295 18.30 -4.93 16.00
N LEU A 296 17.10 -4.55 15.54
CA LEU A 296 16.42 -3.31 15.93
C LEU A 296 16.16 -3.30 17.45
N ALA A 297 15.62 -4.40 17.99
CA ALA A 297 15.35 -4.51 19.43
C ALA A 297 16.65 -4.41 20.26
N ILE A 298 17.70 -5.07 19.82
CA ILE A 298 19.03 -4.99 20.45
C ILE A 298 19.53 -3.55 20.42
N LYS A 299 19.41 -2.88 19.28
CA LYS A 299 19.86 -1.50 19.12
C LYS A 299 19.11 -0.53 20.03
N ILE A 300 17.79 -0.69 20.16
CA ILE A 300 16.97 0.11 21.08
C ILE A 300 17.45 -0.09 22.52
N ALA A 301 17.67 -1.33 22.92
CA ALA A 301 18.17 -1.65 24.27
C ALA A 301 19.52 -0.98 24.56
N GLU A 302 20.44 -1.01 23.58
CA GLU A 302 21.75 -0.33 23.70
C GLU A 302 21.57 1.19 23.87
N LEU A 303 20.69 1.80 23.08
CA LEU A 303 20.43 3.25 23.14
C LEU A 303 19.83 3.68 24.47
N ILE A 304 18.98 2.82 25.08
CA ILE A 304 18.43 3.05 26.42
C ILE A 304 19.55 3.01 27.46
N LYS A 305 20.40 1.98 27.38
CA LYS A 305 21.55 1.80 28.29
C LYS A 305 22.52 2.99 28.20
N ASP A 306 22.80 3.45 26.98
CA ASP A 306 23.70 4.59 26.72
C ASP A 306 23.08 5.94 27.06
N GLY A 307 21.79 6.00 27.41
CA GLY A 307 21.07 7.24 27.72
C GLY A 307 20.77 8.11 26.51
N LYS A 308 20.94 7.61 25.30
CA LYS A 308 20.67 8.35 24.06
C LYS A 308 19.18 8.44 23.76
N VAL A 309 18.41 7.46 24.18
CA VAL A 309 16.95 7.45 24.09
C VAL A 309 16.40 7.24 25.51
N THR A 310 15.54 8.16 25.94
CA THR A 310 14.91 8.10 27.26
C THR A 310 13.41 7.93 27.12
N GLY A 311 12.74 7.56 28.22
CA GLY A 311 11.29 7.44 28.24
C GLY A 311 10.76 6.05 27.89
N ILE A 312 11.62 5.08 27.63
CA ILE A 312 11.22 3.68 27.37
C ILE A 312 11.37 2.87 28.66
N ALA A 313 10.30 2.15 29.04
CA ALA A 313 10.27 1.30 30.23
C ALA A 313 10.58 -0.16 29.89
N ASP A 314 10.11 -0.69 28.76
CA ASP A 314 10.27 -2.09 28.40
C ASP A 314 10.14 -2.29 26.88
N LEU A 315 10.63 -3.42 26.41
CA LEU A 315 10.51 -3.87 25.01
C LEU A 315 9.95 -5.29 25.00
N ARG A 316 8.95 -5.54 24.20
CA ARG A 316 8.36 -6.87 24.02
C ARG A 316 8.14 -7.17 22.54
N ASP A 317 8.56 -8.35 22.12
CA ASP A 317 8.26 -8.82 20.77
C ASP A 317 7.03 -9.75 20.83
N GLU A 318 5.92 -9.25 20.30
CA GLU A 318 4.65 -9.98 20.22
C GLU A 318 4.34 -10.45 18.80
N THR A 319 5.36 -10.50 17.93
CA THR A 319 5.23 -10.95 16.53
C THR A 319 4.81 -12.42 16.50
N SER A 320 3.81 -12.73 15.69
CA SER A 320 3.31 -14.10 15.52
C SER A 320 2.67 -14.27 14.14
N GLY A 321 2.39 -15.50 13.77
CA GLY A 321 1.68 -15.80 12.52
C GLY A 321 0.28 -15.22 12.45
N ARG A 322 -0.34 -14.94 13.61
CA ARG A 322 -1.68 -14.32 13.67
C ARG A 322 -1.64 -12.80 13.63
N THR A 323 -0.70 -12.19 14.37
CA THR A 323 -0.62 -10.74 14.53
C THR A 323 0.24 -10.07 13.46
N GLY A 324 1.10 -10.82 12.77
CA GLY A 324 2.16 -10.26 11.95
C GLY A 324 3.23 -9.58 12.81
N GLN A 325 4.01 -8.70 12.21
CA GLN A 325 5.04 -7.93 12.90
C GLN A 325 4.41 -7.09 14.02
N ARG A 326 4.90 -7.27 15.25
CA ARG A 326 4.39 -6.51 16.40
C ARG A 326 5.48 -6.39 17.45
N LEU A 327 6.25 -5.31 17.43
CA LEU A 327 7.23 -4.96 18.44
C LEU A 327 6.60 -3.88 19.32
N VAL A 328 6.42 -4.18 20.62
CA VAL A 328 5.78 -3.29 21.59
C VAL A 328 6.86 -2.60 22.43
N ILE A 329 6.90 -1.27 22.36
CA ILE A 329 7.82 -0.41 23.12
C ILE A 329 6.99 0.26 24.22
N VAL A 330 7.12 -0.20 25.45
CA VAL A 330 6.36 0.30 26.60
C VAL A 330 7.03 1.58 27.11
N LEU A 331 6.26 2.67 27.19
CA LEU A 331 6.79 3.98 27.59
C LEU A 331 6.65 4.18 29.11
N LYS A 332 7.53 5.02 29.68
CA LYS A 332 7.40 5.52 31.04
C LYS A 332 6.19 6.44 31.13
N ARG A 333 5.58 6.55 32.30
CA ARG A 333 4.33 7.31 32.49
C ARG A 333 4.44 8.79 32.12
N ASP A 334 5.60 9.38 32.29
CA ASP A 334 5.86 10.81 32.03
C ASP A 334 6.44 11.07 30.64
N ALA A 335 6.58 10.04 29.81
CA ALA A 335 7.18 10.16 28.48
C ALA A 335 6.18 10.67 27.43
N SER A 336 6.63 11.57 26.54
CA SER A 336 5.87 11.99 25.38
C SER A 336 6.08 10.96 24.27
N PRO A 337 5.03 10.28 23.79
CA PRO A 337 5.19 9.28 22.73
C PRO A 337 5.86 9.81 21.47
N LYS A 338 5.50 11.02 21.04
CA LYS A 338 6.04 11.60 19.81
C LYS A 338 7.54 11.92 19.93
N VAL A 339 7.98 12.42 21.09
CA VAL A 339 9.40 12.72 21.32
C VAL A 339 10.24 11.42 21.33
N VAL A 340 9.76 10.40 22.01
CA VAL A 340 10.45 9.09 22.02
C VAL A 340 10.53 8.52 20.60
N LEU A 341 9.44 8.56 19.86
CA LEU A 341 9.38 8.06 18.49
C LEU A 341 10.33 8.82 17.56
N ASN A 342 10.38 10.14 17.67
CA ASN A 342 11.30 10.96 16.84
C ASN A 342 12.77 10.61 17.14
N ASN A 343 13.12 10.37 18.40
CA ASN A 343 14.47 9.93 18.77
C ASN A 343 14.77 8.53 18.21
N LEU A 344 13.79 7.64 18.21
CA LEU A 344 13.95 6.31 17.61
C LEU A 344 14.16 6.39 16.09
N TYR A 345 13.44 7.25 15.40
CA TYR A 345 13.64 7.47 13.96
C TYR A 345 15.06 7.97 13.66
N LYS A 346 15.59 8.85 14.51
CA LYS A 346 16.90 9.45 14.34
C LYS A 346 18.05 8.42 14.55
N HIS A 347 17.88 7.47 15.46
CA HIS A 347 18.96 6.62 15.94
C HIS A 347 18.85 5.14 15.59
N THR A 348 17.75 4.71 14.96
CA THR A 348 17.50 3.28 14.68
C THR A 348 17.02 3.06 13.24
N GLN A 349 16.88 1.77 12.87
CA GLN A 349 16.33 1.35 11.58
C GLN A 349 14.81 1.56 11.46
N LEU A 350 14.15 2.18 12.45
CA LEU A 350 12.76 2.60 12.28
C LEU A 350 12.62 3.68 11.19
N GLN A 351 13.69 4.35 10.85
CA GLN A 351 13.78 5.18 9.65
C GLN A 351 15.13 4.90 8.98
N GLU A 352 15.10 4.55 7.71
CA GLU A 352 16.30 4.18 6.95
C GLU A 352 16.16 4.61 5.50
N ASN A 353 17.31 4.85 4.85
CA ASN A 353 17.35 5.21 3.43
C ASN A 353 17.58 3.98 2.57
N PHE A 354 16.77 3.80 1.54
CA PHE A 354 17.01 2.85 0.46
C PHE A 354 17.77 3.59 -0.63
N SER A 355 19.05 3.26 -0.79
CA SER A 355 19.91 3.88 -1.81
C SER A 355 19.69 3.15 -3.13
N ALA A 356 18.77 3.64 -3.93
CA ALA A 356 18.44 3.06 -5.23
C ALA A 356 19.60 3.25 -6.20
N ASN A 357 20.00 2.17 -6.86
CA ASN A 357 20.97 2.16 -7.97
C ASN A 357 20.42 1.19 -9.02
N MET A 358 19.82 1.75 -10.05
CA MET A 358 19.02 1.00 -11.04
C MET A 358 19.94 0.45 -12.14
N LEU A 359 20.86 -0.44 -11.75
CA LEU A 359 21.88 -1.03 -12.62
C LEU A 359 21.43 -2.44 -13.06
N ALA A 360 21.44 -2.69 -14.35
CA ALA A 360 21.07 -3.99 -14.94
C ALA A 360 21.94 -4.28 -16.17
N ILE A 361 21.95 -5.54 -16.59
CA ILE A 361 22.66 -5.97 -17.82
C ILE A 361 21.73 -5.71 -19.01
N VAL A 362 22.22 -4.94 -19.97
CA VAL A 362 21.55 -4.67 -21.26
C VAL A 362 22.50 -5.12 -22.36
N ASP A 363 22.11 -6.13 -23.13
CA ASP A 363 22.92 -6.68 -24.25
C ASP A 363 24.34 -7.04 -23.79
N GLY A 364 24.44 -7.66 -22.60
CA GLY A 364 25.73 -8.10 -22.05
C GLY A 364 26.55 -7.02 -21.39
N VAL A 365 26.04 -5.77 -21.28
CA VAL A 365 26.76 -4.63 -20.73
C VAL A 365 25.99 -4.08 -19.54
N PRO A 366 26.66 -3.85 -18.38
CA PRO A 366 25.97 -3.22 -17.23
C PRO A 366 25.70 -1.75 -17.51
N ARG A 367 24.45 -1.33 -17.27
CA ARG A 367 24.00 0.06 -17.48
C ARG A 367 23.10 0.52 -16.33
N THR A 368 23.30 1.76 -15.90
CA THR A 368 22.39 2.43 -14.97
C THR A 368 21.26 3.03 -15.80
N LEU A 369 20.01 2.65 -15.50
CA LEU A 369 18.86 2.95 -16.35
C LEU A 369 17.84 3.83 -15.62
N SER A 370 17.21 4.72 -16.38
CA SER A 370 16.00 5.44 -15.96
C SER A 370 14.77 4.53 -16.08
N LEU A 371 13.68 4.93 -15.45
CA LEU A 371 12.46 4.11 -15.43
C LEU A 371 11.92 3.83 -16.84
N ASP A 372 11.94 4.83 -17.72
CA ASP A 372 11.52 4.66 -19.12
C ASP A 372 12.33 3.60 -19.85
N ALA A 373 13.65 3.55 -19.58
CA ALA A 373 14.52 2.55 -20.19
C ALA A 373 14.16 1.12 -19.76
N PHE A 374 13.83 0.92 -18.48
CA PHE A 374 13.39 -0.40 -18.00
C PHE A 374 12.14 -0.86 -18.73
N VAL A 375 11.16 0.02 -18.88
CA VAL A 375 9.90 -0.29 -19.56
C VAL A 375 10.15 -0.57 -21.04
N ARG A 376 10.97 0.24 -21.71
CA ARG A 376 11.30 0.03 -23.12
C ARG A 376 11.96 -1.34 -23.35
N HIS A 377 12.97 -1.67 -22.56
CA HIS A 377 13.70 -2.93 -22.72
C HIS A 377 12.80 -4.14 -22.46
N TRP A 378 11.93 -4.07 -21.44
CA TRP A 378 11.00 -5.17 -21.20
C TRP A 378 9.99 -5.32 -22.34
N VAL A 379 9.43 -4.22 -22.84
CA VAL A 379 8.48 -4.25 -23.97
C VAL A 379 9.16 -4.79 -25.25
N ASP A 380 10.39 -4.34 -25.52
CA ASP A 380 11.16 -4.84 -26.68
C ASP A 380 11.36 -6.36 -26.57
N HIS A 381 11.68 -6.86 -25.36
CA HIS A 381 11.80 -8.30 -25.12
C HIS A 381 10.47 -9.01 -25.36
N GLN A 382 9.35 -8.45 -24.88
CA GLN A 382 8.02 -9.03 -25.11
C GLN A 382 7.63 -9.03 -26.59
N MET A 383 7.97 -7.98 -27.32
CA MET A 383 7.74 -7.93 -28.77
C MET A 383 8.47 -9.08 -29.47
N ASP A 384 9.74 -9.29 -29.11
CA ASP A 384 10.53 -10.41 -29.65
C ASP A 384 9.91 -11.77 -29.29
N VAL A 385 9.50 -11.94 -28.02
CA VAL A 385 8.86 -13.19 -27.54
C VAL A 385 7.57 -13.46 -28.34
N ILE A 386 6.73 -12.46 -28.55
CA ILE A 386 5.47 -12.61 -29.31
C ILE A 386 5.75 -12.99 -30.75
N VAL A 387 6.71 -12.31 -31.40
CA VAL A 387 7.05 -12.61 -32.81
C VAL A 387 7.61 -14.04 -32.95
N ARG A 388 8.55 -14.41 -32.05
CA ARG A 388 9.18 -15.75 -32.08
C ARG A 388 8.14 -16.85 -31.80
N ARG A 389 7.27 -16.64 -30.81
CA ARG A 389 6.16 -17.58 -30.51
C ARG A 389 5.24 -17.74 -31.71
N THR A 390 4.88 -16.61 -32.32
CA THR A 390 3.98 -16.63 -33.49
C THR A 390 4.62 -17.33 -34.67
N ARG A 391 5.93 -17.11 -34.91
CA ARG A 391 6.67 -17.85 -35.99
C ARG A 391 6.71 -19.34 -35.69
N TYR A 392 6.91 -19.74 -34.44
CA TYR A 392 6.88 -21.16 -34.05
C TYR A 392 5.51 -21.77 -34.33
N ARG A 393 4.45 -21.10 -33.88
CA ARG A 393 3.07 -21.57 -34.09
C ARG A 393 2.70 -21.59 -35.59
N LEU A 394 3.16 -20.59 -36.32
CA LEU A 394 2.98 -20.56 -37.80
C LEU A 394 3.63 -21.77 -38.46
N ARG A 395 4.90 -22.04 -38.13
CA ARG A 395 5.62 -23.17 -38.69
C ARG A 395 4.91 -24.50 -38.39
N GLN A 396 4.48 -24.69 -37.11
CA GLN A 396 3.74 -25.87 -36.69
C GLN A 396 2.41 -26.01 -37.46
N ALA A 397 1.69 -24.90 -37.61
CA ALA A 397 0.40 -24.88 -38.32
C ALA A 397 0.60 -25.15 -39.81
N GLU A 398 1.64 -24.58 -40.41
CA GLU A 398 1.98 -24.82 -41.84
C GLU A 398 2.37 -26.27 -42.08
N GLU A 399 3.18 -26.87 -41.21
CA GLU A 399 3.59 -28.27 -41.28
C GLU A 399 2.38 -29.19 -41.18
N GLU A 400 1.50 -28.95 -40.17
CA GLU A 400 0.27 -29.74 -40.03
C GLU A 400 -0.66 -29.58 -41.26
N ALA A 401 -0.87 -28.35 -41.70
CA ALA A 401 -1.71 -28.07 -42.88
C ALA A 401 -1.16 -28.74 -44.15
N HIS A 402 0.17 -28.73 -44.28
CA HIS A 402 0.84 -29.38 -45.44
C HIS A 402 0.56 -30.89 -45.46
N ILE A 403 0.68 -31.56 -44.29
CA ILE A 403 0.37 -33.00 -44.17
C ILE A 403 -1.12 -33.25 -44.50
N LEU A 404 -2.03 -32.42 -43.91
CA LEU A 404 -3.47 -32.58 -44.16
C LEU A 404 -3.84 -32.38 -45.61
N ARG A 405 -3.17 -31.49 -46.36
CA ARG A 405 -3.40 -31.31 -47.80
C ARG A 405 -3.04 -32.58 -48.56
N GLY A 406 -1.94 -33.23 -48.22
CA GLY A 406 -1.57 -34.53 -48.82
C GLY A 406 -2.60 -35.61 -48.51
N LEU A 407 -3.07 -35.69 -47.26
CA LEU A 407 -4.11 -36.66 -46.89
C LEU A 407 -5.42 -36.42 -47.62
N LEU A 408 -5.82 -35.15 -47.82
CA LEU A 408 -7.04 -34.81 -48.56
C LEU A 408 -6.92 -35.19 -50.04
N LYS A 409 -5.75 -34.95 -50.67
CA LYS A 409 -5.49 -35.39 -52.04
C LYS A 409 -5.62 -36.92 -52.16
N ALA A 410 -5.08 -37.67 -51.20
CA ALA A 410 -5.18 -39.15 -51.18
C ALA A 410 -6.63 -39.61 -51.02
N LEU A 411 -7.40 -38.95 -50.15
CA LEU A 411 -8.82 -39.29 -49.91
C LEU A 411 -9.69 -38.96 -51.14
N ASP A 412 -9.34 -37.92 -51.88
CA ASP A 412 -10.07 -37.53 -53.10
C ASP A 412 -9.86 -38.53 -54.21
N ALA A 413 -8.70 -39.25 -54.24
CA ALA A 413 -8.36 -40.28 -55.22
C ALA A 413 -8.12 -41.63 -54.54
N LEU A 414 -9.01 -41.96 -53.59
CA LEU A 414 -8.79 -43.06 -52.63
C LEU A 414 -8.60 -44.41 -53.33
N ASP A 415 -9.43 -44.72 -54.29
CA ASP A 415 -9.37 -46.05 -55.01
C ASP A 415 -8.05 -46.22 -55.71
N GLU A 416 -7.59 -45.18 -56.40
CA GLU A 416 -6.32 -45.16 -57.11
C GLU A 416 -5.13 -45.26 -56.17
N VAL A 417 -5.20 -44.58 -55.01
CA VAL A 417 -4.17 -44.62 -53.96
C VAL A 417 -4.06 -46.03 -53.39
N ILE A 418 -5.18 -46.70 -53.10
CA ILE A 418 -5.22 -48.04 -52.53
C ILE A 418 -4.65 -49.01 -53.56
N ALA A 419 -5.07 -48.88 -54.83
CA ALA A 419 -4.59 -49.75 -55.95
C ALA A 419 -3.07 -49.60 -56.16
N LEU A 420 -2.55 -48.37 -56.09
CA LEU A 420 -1.11 -48.06 -56.20
C LEU A 420 -0.33 -48.68 -55.05
N ILE A 421 -0.79 -48.55 -53.82
CA ILE A 421 -0.11 -49.07 -52.60
C ILE A 421 -0.10 -50.62 -52.70
N ARG A 422 -1.22 -51.25 -53.11
CA ARG A 422 -1.34 -52.73 -53.20
C ARG A 422 -0.48 -53.34 -54.29
N ARG A 423 -0.26 -52.62 -55.38
CA ARG A 423 0.56 -53.12 -56.49
C ARG A 423 2.05 -52.87 -56.29
N SER A 424 2.45 -52.05 -55.40
CA SER A 424 3.85 -51.70 -55.12
C SER A 424 4.50 -52.81 -54.29
N PRO A 425 5.66 -53.33 -54.76
CA PRO A 425 6.36 -54.40 -54.05
C PRO A 425 6.91 -54.00 -52.68
N THR A 426 7.30 -52.75 -52.53
CA THR A 426 7.85 -52.24 -51.28
C THR A 426 7.19 -50.91 -50.84
N ALA A 427 7.31 -50.59 -49.59
CA ALA A 427 6.82 -49.29 -49.05
C ALA A 427 7.53 -48.09 -49.70
N ASP A 428 8.80 -48.25 -50.06
CA ASP A 428 9.58 -47.16 -50.69
C ASP A 428 9.09 -46.94 -52.14
N GLU A 429 8.74 -47.95 -52.83
CA GLU A 429 8.17 -47.89 -54.22
C GLU A 429 6.76 -47.26 -54.13
N ALA A 430 5.97 -47.69 -53.18
CA ALA A 430 4.65 -47.07 -52.91
C ALA A 430 4.78 -45.55 -52.60
N ARG A 431 5.73 -45.19 -51.77
CA ARG A 431 6.00 -43.78 -51.44
C ARG A 431 6.34 -42.98 -52.69
N SER A 432 7.29 -43.45 -53.48
CA SER A 432 7.72 -42.82 -54.73
C SER A 432 6.56 -42.71 -55.76
N GLY A 433 5.76 -43.76 -55.85
CA GLY A 433 4.58 -43.81 -56.75
C GLY A 433 3.52 -42.78 -56.33
N LEU A 434 3.26 -42.64 -55.00
CA LEU A 434 2.33 -41.66 -54.45
C LEU A 434 2.81 -40.24 -54.72
N MET A 435 4.10 -39.99 -54.54
CA MET A 435 4.73 -38.67 -54.79
C MET A 435 4.50 -38.28 -56.29
N GLU A 436 4.71 -39.14 -57.17
CA GLU A 436 4.51 -38.91 -58.62
C GLU A 436 3.03 -38.74 -58.96
N PHE A 437 2.18 -39.66 -58.49
CA PHE A 437 0.76 -39.68 -58.82
C PHE A 437 -0.01 -38.47 -58.29
N LEU A 438 0.19 -38.14 -57.04
CA LEU A 438 -0.56 -37.03 -56.33
C LEU A 438 0.17 -35.70 -56.42
N GLN A 439 1.38 -35.66 -56.98
CA GLN A 439 2.24 -34.46 -57.01
C GLN A 439 2.40 -33.92 -55.59
N ILE A 440 2.92 -34.76 -54.68
CA ILE A 440 3.15 -34.47 -53.26
C ILE A 440 4.62 -34.78 -52.92
N ASP A 441 5.04 -34.29 -51.75
CA ASP A 441 6.41 -34.56 -51.29
C ASP A 441 6.50 -35.86 -50.44
N GLU A 442 7.72 -36.16 -50.00
CA GLU A 442 8.00 -37.37 -49.23
C GLU A 442 7.26 -37.39 -47.88
N ALA A 443 7.19 -36.26 -47.19
CA ALA A 443 6.52 -36.15 -45.89
C ALA A 443 5.02 -36.45 -46.02
N GLN A 444 4.37 -35.88 -47.04
CA GLN A 444 2.96 -36.15 -47.35
C GLN A 444 2.73 -37.60 -47.72
N ALA A 445 3.59 -38.16 -48.55
CA ALA A 445 3.50 -39.58 -48.98
C ALA A 445 3.66 -40.51 -47.79
N GLN A 446 4.61 -40.24 -46.91
CA GLN A 446 4.82 -41.04 -45.68
C GLN A 446 3.61 -40.97 -44.75
N ALA A 447 2.98 -39.80 -44.63
CA ALA A 447 1.76 -39.62 -43.81
C ALA A 447 0.60 -40.47 -44.42
N ILE A 448 0.47 -40.51 -45.73
CA ILE A 448 -0.53 -41.35 -46.42
C ILE A 448 -0.30 -42.81 -46.09
N LEU A 449 0.95 -43.29 -46.21
CA LEU A 449 1.30 -44.71 -45.93
C LEU A 449 1.04 -45.06 -44.45
N ASN A 450 1.21 -44.15 -43.54
CA ASN A 450 1.00 -44.35 -42.12
C ASN A 450 -0.46 -44.11 -41.67
N MET A 451 -1.36 -43.76 -42.60
CA MET A 451 -2.74 -43.45 -42.30
C MET A 451 -3.51 -44.68 -41.83
N GLN A 452 -4.19 -44.56 -40.71
CA GLN A 452 -5.02 -45.65 -40.16
C GLN A 452 -6.28 -45.83 -41.03
N LEU A 453 -6.69 -47.08 -41.25
CA LEU A 453 -7.85 -47.40 -42.10
C LEU A 453 -9.15 -46.70 -41.63
N ARG A 454 -9.30 -46.44 -40.34
CA ARG A 454 -10.47 -45.72 -39.79
C ARG A 454 -10.62 -44.29 -40.33
N ARG A 455 -9.52 -43.67 -40.76
CA ARG A 455 -9.55 -42.32 -41.34
C ARG A 455 -10.14 -42.26 -42.73
N LEU A 456 -10.37 -43.41 -43.35
CA LEU A 456 -11.01 -43.47 -44.66
C LEU A 456 -12.53 -43.19 -44.59
N ALA A 457 -13.12 -43.28 -43.42
CA ALA A 457 -14.56 -43.01 -43.22
C ALA A 457 -14.90 -41.55 -43.58
N ALA A 458 -16.07 -41.29 -44.10
CA ALA A 458 -16.53 -39.97 -44.56
C ALA A 458 -16.52 -38.95 -43.43
N LEU A 459 -16.89 -39.34 -42.21
CA LEU A 459 -16.86 -38.43 -41.05
C LEU A 459 -15.43 -38.03 -40.70
N GLU A 460 -14.48 -38.92 -40.82
CA GLU A 460 -13.05 -38.64 -40.56
C GLU A 460 -12.48 -37.69 -41.64
N ARG A 461 -12.89 -37.90 -42.89
CA ARG A 461 -12.52 -36.98 -43.99
C ARG A 461 -12.99 -35.55 -43.65
N GLN A 462 -14.23 -35.40 -43.18
CA GLN A 462 -14.77 -34.08 -42.82
C GLN A 462 -13.96 -33.45 -41.68
N LYS A 463 -13.57 -34.22 -40.67
CA LYS A 463 -12.70 -33.73 -39.58
C LYS A 463 -11.35 -33.23 -40.09
N ILE A 464 -10.76 -33.94 -41.06
CA ILE A 464 -9.48 -33.54 -41.66
C ILE A 464 -9.67 -32.20 -42.43
N GLN A 465 -10.77 -32.07 -43.17
CA GLN A 465 -11.09 -30.82 -43.90
C GLN A 465 -11.31 -29.67 -42.93
N ASP A 466 -12.11 -29.88 -41.87
CA ASP A 466 -12.42 -28.87 -40.89
C ASP A 466 -11.13 -28.40 -40.16
N ARG A 467 -10.27 -29.35 -39.81
CA ARG A 467 -8.98 -29.04 -39.17
C ARG A 467 -8.06 -28.24 -40.11
N HIS A 468 -8.03 -28.66 -41.39
CA HIS A 468 -7.26 -27.93 -42.41
C HIS A 468 -7.75 -26.47 -42.54
N ASP A 469 -9.07 -26.27 -42.59
CA ASP A 469 -9.66 -24.96 -42.75
C ASP A 469 -9.39 -24.09 -41.49
N GLU A 470 -9.45 -24.69 -40.28
CA GLU A 470 -9.09 -24.03 -39.03
C GLU A 470 -7.62 -23.58 -39.06
N LEU A 471 -6.72 -24.48 -39.48
CA LEU A 471 -5.30 -24.17 -39.60
C LEU A 471 -5.04 -23.02 -40.58
N MET A 472 -5.76 -23.00 -41.72
CA MET A 472 -5.61 -21.91 -42.69
C MET A 472 -6.01 -20.56 -42.11
N ARG A 473 -7.06 -20.52 -41.27
CA ARG A 473 -7.45 -19.32 -40.56
C ARG A 473 -6.38 -18.91 -39.56
N MET A 474 -5.85 -19.86 -38.76
CA MET A 474 -4.77 -19.63 -37.83
C MET A 474 -3.51 -19.12 -38.54
N ILE A 475 -3.14 -19.68 -39.64
CA ILE A 475 -1.98 -19.27 -40.48
C ILE A 475 -2.15 -17.80 -40.93
N ALA A 476 -3.35 -17.43 -41.39
CA ALA A 476 -3.65 -16.04 -41.79
C ALA A 476 -3.51 -15.10 -40.60
N GLU A 477 -4.01 -15.48 -39.41
CA GLU A 477 -3.91 -14.68 -38.17
C GLU A 477 -2.44 -14.53 -37.75
N TYR A 478 -1.67 -15.62 -37.79
CA TYR A 478 -0.25 -15.58 -37.40
C TYR A 478 0.55 -14.67 -38.34
N ASN A 479 0.30 -14.74 -39.62
CA ASN A 479 0.95 -13.84 -40.59
C ASN A 479 0.58 -12.36 -40.33
N ALA A 480 -0.68 -12.09 -39.98
CA ALA A 480 -1.13 -10.75 -39.63
C ALA A 480 -0.44 -10.22 -38.37
N ILE A 481 -0.27 -11.06 -37.36
CA ILE A 481 0.44 -10.70 -36.10
C ILE A 481 1.90 -10.36 -36.41
N ILE A 482 2.58 -11.21 -37.21
CA ILE A 482 4.00 -11.00 -37.58
C ILE A 482 4.17 -9.67 -38.34
N ALA A 483 3.21 -9.33 -39.20
CA ALA A 483 3.27 -8.14 -40.05
C ALA A 483 2.91 -6.83 -39.34
N SER A 484 2.31 -6.90 -38.14
CA SER A 484 1.75 -5.72 -37.45
C SER A 484 2.29 -5.55 -36.02
N GLU A 485 3.16 -4.58 -35.83
CA GLU A 485 3.64 -4.21 -34.49
C GLU A 485 2.49 -3.77 -33.59
N THR A 486 1.49 -3.11 -34.12
CA THR A 486 0.29 -2.69 -33.37
C THR A 486 -0.42 -3.89 -32.78
N ARG A 487 -0.64 -4.94 -33.61
CA ARG A 487 -1.28 -6.16 -33.12
C ARG A 487 -0.41 -6.88 -32.07
N GLN A 488 0.90 -6.86 -32.23
CA GLN A 488 1.84 -7.44 -31.25
C GLN A 488 1.70 -6.71 -29.91
N ARG A 489 1.62 -5.37 -29.93
CA ARG A 489 1.43 -4.56 -28.70
C ARG A 489 0.08 -4.86 -28.03
N GLU A 490 -0.98 -5.01 -28.83
CA GLU A 490 -2.30 -5.40 -28.32
C GLU A 490 -2.24 -6.74 -27.58
N ILE A 491 -1.56 -7.74 -28.15
CA ILE A 491 -1.41 -9.06 -27.52
C ILE A 491 -0.66 -8.93 -26.18
N ILE A 492 0.41 -8.14 -26.14
CA ILE A 492 1.14 -7.90 -24.89
C ILE A 492 0.20 -7.26 -23.84
N SER A 493 -0.59 -6.28 -24.25
CA SER A 493 -1.54 -5.58 -23.37
C SER A 493 -2.61 -6.56 -22.85
N GLU A 494 -3.20 -7.37 -23.72
CA GLU A 494 -4.22 -8.36 -23.36
C GLU A 494 -3.67 -9.37 -22.33
N GLU A 495 -2.51 -9.95 -22.64
CA GLU A 495 -1.91 -10.98 -21.77
C GLU A 495 -1.43 -10.41 -20.45
N LEU A 496 -0.84 -9.20 -20.45
CA LEU A 496 -0.44 -8.52 -19.22
C LEU A 496 -1.67 -8.19 -18.36
N GLY A 497 -2.77 -7.75 -19.00
CA GLY A 497 -4.03 -7.48 -18.30
C GLY A 497 -4.58 -8.73 -17.60
N GLU A 498 -4.54 -9.89 -18.24
CA GLU A 498 -4.94 -11.17 -17.64
C GLU A 498 -4.09 -11.51 -16.41
N ILE A 499 -2.78 -11.31 -16.51
CA ILE A 499 -1.83 -11.58 -15.43
C ILE A 499 -2.12 -10.64 -14.24
N VAL A 500 -2.34 -9.36 -14.50
CA VAL A 500 -2.64 -8.35 -13.47
C VAL A 500 -3.97 -8.66 -12.79
N ASN A 501 -5.00 -9.07 -13.54
CA ASN A 501 -6.29 -9.46 -12.97
C ASN A 501 -6.15 -10.67 -12.03
N ARG A 502 -5.24 -11.58 -12.33
CA ARG A 502 -5.02 -12.80 -11.54
C ARG A 502 -4.12 -12.57 -10.33
N TYR A 503 -3.06 -11.81 -10.48
CA TYR A 503 -1.98 -11.70 -9.47
C TYR A 503 -1.81 -10.29 -8.90
N GLY A 504 -2.46 -9.28 -9.48
CA GLY A 504 -2.35 -7.90 -9.01
C GLY A 504 -3.00 -7.70 -7.65
N ASP A 505 -2.36 -6.90 -6.81
CA ASP A 505 -2.84 -6.60 -5.46
C ASP A 505 -2.67 -5.11 -5.16
N GLU A 506 -3.15 -4.71 -3.99
CA GLU A 506 -3.09 -3.33 -3.53
C GLU A 506 -1.67 -2.96 -3.07
N ARG A 507 -1.37 -1.68 -3.15
CA ARG A 507 -0.10 -1.13 -2.65
C ARG A 507 0.01 -1.36 -1.13
N ARG A 508 1.16 -1.83 -0.70
CA ARG A 508 1.47 -2.05 0.73
C ARG A 508 2.17 -0.85 1.36
N THR A 509 3.08 -0.21 0.62
CA THR A 509 3.88 0.92 1.11
C THR A 509 3.14 2.23 0.90
N GLN A 510 2.93 2.99 1.95
CA GLN A 510 2.28 4.30 1.91
C GLN A 510 3.31 5.38 1.53
N ILE A 511 2.97 6.25 0.59
CA ILE A 511 3.84 7.37 0.21
C ILE A 511 3.34 8.64 0.91
N MET A 512 4.21 9.27 1.69
CA MET A 512 3.91 10.49 2.47
C MET A 512 4.36 11.70 1.67
N TYR A 513 3.46 12.24 0.85
CA TYR A 513 3.74 13.40 0.00
C TYR A 513 4.01 14.64 0.86
N GLY A 514 4.78 15.58 0.31
CA GLY A 514 5.01 16.88 0.93
C GLY A 514 6.01 16.94 2.08
N TYR A 515 6.64 15.83 2.40
CA TYR A 515 7.61 15.77 3.50
C TYR A 515 8.81 16.71 3.27
N ASN A 516 9.20 16.97 2.02
CA ASN A 516 10.41 17.74 1.69
C ASN A 516 10.16 19.23 1.35
N GLY A 517 8.97 19.73 1.57
CA GLY A 517 8.70 21.17 1.57
C GLY A 517 8.70 21.93 0.23
N ASP A 518 8.85 21.26 -0.89
CA ASP A 518 8.88 21.93 -2.20
C ASP A 518 7.53 22.01 -2.89
N MET A 519 6.56 21.24 -2.42
CA MET A 519 5.16 21.34 -2.86
C MET A 519 4.26 21.30 -1.64
N SER A 520 3.28 22.19 -1.60
CA SER A 520 2.25 22.17 -0.58
C SER A 520 1.46 20.85 -0.66
N MET A 521 1.20 20.20 0.46
CA MET A 521 0.32 19.03 0.50
C MET A 521 -1.03 19.34 -0.15
N GLU A 522 -1.48 20.57 0.00
CA GLU A 522 -2.75 21.05 -0.56
C GLU A 522 -2.76 21.06 -2.09
N ASP A 523 -1.59 21.22 -2.72
CA ASP A 523 -1.46 21.15 -4.19
C ASP A 523 -1.60 19.73 -4.73
N LEU A 524 -1.38 18.73 -3.88
CA LEU A 524 -1.37 17.31 -4.26
C LEU A 524 -2.65 16.56 -3.85
N ILE A 525 -3.42 17.13 -2.92
CA ILE A 525 -4.60 16.48 -2.35
C ILE A 525 -5.84 17.26 -2.77
N PRO A 526 -6.84 16.62 -3.38
CA PRO A 526 -8.07 17.32 -3.71
C PRO A 526 -8.80 17.79 -2.46
N GLU A 527 -9.41 18.97 -2.52
CA GLU A 527 -10.24 19.45 -1.43
C GLU A 527 -11.55 18.66 -1.43
N GLU A 528 -11.74 17.85 -0.41
CA GLU A 528 -12.91 17.00 -0.23
C GLU A 528 -13.53 17.23 1.14
N GLU A 529 -14.84 17.13 1.18
CA GLU A 529 -15.59 17.18 2.43
C GLU A 529 -15.44 15.87 3.19
N VAL A 530 -15.07 15.96 4.48
CA VAL A 530 -14.84 14.80 5.33
C VAL A 530 -15.53 14.98 6.69
N VAL A 531 -15.89 13.87 7.30
CA VAL A 531 -16.44 13.82 8.65
C VAL A 531 -15.33 13.40 9.61
N VAL A 532 -15.09 14.21 10.62
CA VAL A 532 -14.09 13.93 11.66
C VAL A 532 -14.81 13.39 12.90
N THR A 533 -14.31 12.28 13.42
CA THR A 533 -14.81 11.62 14.63
C THR A 533 -13.68 11.51 15.64
N ILE A 534 -13.91 11.96 16.85
CA ILE A 534 -12.94 11.88 17.95
C ILE A 534 -13.62 11.24 19.16
N THR A 535 -13.01 10.19 19.72
CA THR A 535 -13.55 9.51 20.89
C THR A 535 -12.91 10.05 22.18
N ARG A 536 -13.58 9.80 23.30
CA ARG A 536 -13.07 10.14 24.64
C ARG A 536 -11.73 9.45 24.92
N GLY A 537 -11.52 8.25 24.39
CA GLY A 537 -10.25 7.52 24.51
C GLY A 537 -9.12 8.06 23.65
N GLY A 538 -9.36 9.13 22.90
CA GLY A 538 -8.33 9.80 22.10
C GLY A 538 -8.13 9.22 20.71
N TYR A 539 -9.09 8.47 20.18
CA TYR A 539 -9.02 7.93 18.81
C TYR A 539 -9.67 8.90 17.83
N ILE A 540 -9.01 9.18 16.73
CA ILE A 540 -9.42 10.17 15.74
C ILE A 540 -9.36 9.54 14.33
N LYS A 541 -10.31 9.90 13.49
CA LYS A 541 -10.33 9.52 12.08
C LYS A 541 -11.06 10.57 11.25
N ARG A 542 -10.79 10.56 9.94
CA ARG A 542 -11.65 11.23 8.97
C ARG A 542 -12.30 10.16 8.08
N THR A 543 -13.55 10.37 7.73
CA THR A 543 -14.32 9.50 6.85
C THR A 543 -14.88 10.37 5.72
N ARG A 544 -14.82 9.90 4.49
CA ARG A 544 -15.40 10.65 3.36
C ARG A 544 -16.90 10.85 3.59
N SER A 545 -17.38 12.04 3.31
CA SER A 545 -18.79 12.41 3.54
C SER A 545 -19.75 11.52 2.74
N ASP A 546 -19.33 11.00 1.58
CA ASP A 546 -20.15 10.12 0.74
C ASP A 546 -20.50 8.79 1.44
N GLN A 547 -19.70 8.33 2.40
CA GLN A 547 -20.00 7.12 3.18
C GLN A 547 -21.17 7.32 4.14
N TYR A 548 -21.54 8.56 4.44
CA TYR A 548 -22.69 8.90 5.28
C TYR A 548 -23.94 9.19 4.45
N ARG A 549 -23.83 9.48 3.17
CA ARG A 549 -24.94 9.80 2.26
C ARG A 549 -25.72 8.57 1.79
N SER A 550 -25.21 7.37 1.93
CA SER A 550 -25.75 6.17 1.29
C SER A 550 -26.90 5.47 2.01
N GLN A 551 -27.54 6.10 3.04
CA GLN A 551 -28.64 5.46 3.75
C GLN A 551 -29.95 6.24 3.67
N HIS A 552 -30.99 5.59 3.13
CA HIS A 552 -32.35 6.12 3.05
C HIS A 552 -33.06 6.11 4.41
N ARG A 553 -34.08 6.96 4.53
CA ARG A 553 -34.93 7.16 5.71
C ARG A 553 -35.49 5.85 6.26
N GLY A 554 -35.40 5.65 7.57
CA GLY A 554 -36.06 4.54 8.28
C GLY A 554 -35.15 3.53 8.97
N GLY A 555 -33.84 3.77 8.98
CA GLY A 555 -32.88 2.91 9.66
C GLY A 555 -32.73 3.20 11.16
N LYS A 556 -32.55 2.16 11.96
CA LYS A 556 -32.14 2.30 13.37
C LYS A 556 -30.78 2.99 13.44
N GLY A 557 -30.64 3.96 14.34
CA GLY A 557 -29.49 4.87 14.49
C GLY A 557 -28.12 4.24 14.18
N ILE A 558 -27.32 5.00 13.46
CA ILE A 558 -26.04 4.58 12.89
C ILE A 558 -24.93 4.65 13.96
N LYS A 559 -24.14 3.59 14.09
CA LYS A 559 -22.93 3.61 14.89
C LYS A 559 -21.84 4.32 14.09
N GLY A 560 -21.28 5.41 14.63
CA GLY A 560 -20.21 6.18 14.02
C GLY A 560 -18.83 5.54 14.14
N ALA A 561 -18.69 4.48 14.96
CA ALA A 561 -17.42 3.75 15.14
C ALA A 561 -17.69 2.44 15.88
N SER A 562 -16.86 1.42 15.61
CA SER A 562 -16.85 0.17 16.37
C SER A 562 -15.96 0.37 17.60
N LEU A 563 -16.56 0.78 18.70
CA LEU A 563 -15.84 1.09 19.94
C LEU A 563 -15.75 -0.14 20.84
N ARG A 564 -14.62 -0.30 21.52
CA ARG A 564 -14.41 -1.35 22.52
C ARG A 564 -14.60 -0.78 23.92
N GLY A 565 -15.37 -1.48 24.75
CA GLY A 565 -15.53 -1.14 26.17
C GLY A 565 -16.26 0.17 26.39
N ASP A 566 -15.66 1.04 27.14
CA ASP A 566 -16.28 2.27 27.66
C ASP A 566 -16.00 3.51 26.82
N ASP A 567 -15.41 3.36 25.62
CA ASP A 567 -15.09 4.52 24.77
C ASP A 567 -16.34 5.07 24.09
N VAL A 568 -16.40 6.39 23.90
CA VAL A 568 -17.58 7.11 23.40
C VAL A 568 -17.11 8.20 22.43
N VAL A 569 -17.85 8.42 21.34
CA VAL A 569 -17.62 9.56 20.43
C VAL A 569 -17.88 10.85 21.19
N GLU A 570 -16.91 11.71 21.28
CA GLU A 570 -16.98 12.99 22.00
C GLU A 570 -17.10 14.20 21.06
N HIS A 571 -16.45 14.13 19.88
CA HIS A 571 -16.54 15.20 18.87
C HIS A 571 -16.86 14.59 17.52
N PHE A 572 -17.77 15.19 16.81
CA PHE A 572 -18.22 14.77 15.49
C PHE A 572 -18.56 16.02 14.69
N PHE A 573 -17.87 16.27 13.58
CA PHE A 573 -18.08 17.48 12.77
C PHE A 573 -17.64 17.26 11.32
N VAL A 574 -18.20 18.09 10.43
CA VAL A 574 -17.86 18.07 9.01
C VAL A 574 -16.83 19.19 8.75
N THR A 575 -15.83 18.87 7.95
CA THR A 575 -14.78 19.83 7.56
C THR A 575 -14.28 19.48 6.17
N THR A 576 -13.24 20.15 5.68
CA THR A 576 -12.58 19.78 4.42
C THR A 576 -11.18 19.24 4.71
N THR A 577 -10.63 18.53 3.73
CA THR A 577 -9.25 18.03 3.81
C THR A 577 -8.24 19.18 3.97
N HIS A 578 -8.55 20.38 3.47
CA HIS A 578 -7.65 21.55 3.50
C HIS A 578 -7.84 22.45 4.73
N SER A 579 -8.88 22.22 5.54
CA SER A 579 -9.14 23.03 6.74
C SER A 579 -8.17 22.72 7.87
N TRP A 580 -7.85 23.73 8.67
CA TRP A 580 -7.16 23.55 9.94
C TRP A 580 -8.13 23.01 10.98
N ILE A 581 -7.66 22.12 11.84
CA ILE A 581 -8.37 21.65 13.02
C ILE A 581 -7.50 22.01 14.22
N LEU A 582 -8.04 22.83 15.12
CA LEU A 582 -7.36 23.26 16.34
C LEU A 582 -7.82 22.39 17.50
N PHE A 583 -6.87 21.81 18.22
CA PHE A 583 -7.11 20.93 19.37
C PHE A 583 -6.66 21.66 20.63
N PHE A 584 -7.61 22.03 21.49
CA PHE A 584 -7.34 22.66 22.78
C PHE A 584 -7.31 21.57 23.85
N THR A 585 -6.27 21.57 24.68
CA THR A 585 -6.05 20.53 25.68
C THR A 585 -6.40 20.97 27.09
N ASN A 586 -6.55 19.99 27.97
CA ASN A 586 -6.78 20.22 29.40
C ASN A 586 -5.65 21.02 30.05
N LEU A 587 -4.46 21.05 29.45
CA LEU A 587 -3.34 21.87 29.97
C LEU A 587 -3.31 23.31 29.42
N GLY A 588 -4.37 23.72 28.72
CA GLY A 588 -4.44 25.07 28.17
C GLY A 588 -3.56 25.30 26.93
N ARG A 589 -3.20 24.24 26.25
CA ARG A 589 -2.38 24.29 25.04
C ARG A 589 -3.25 24.09 23.80
N VAL A 590 -2.76 24.56 22.66
CA VAL A 590 -3.41 24.31 21.35
C VAL A 590 -2.42 23.67 20.40
N TYR A 591 -2.90 22.66 19.71
CA TYR A 591 -2.21 21.99 18.60
C TYR A 591 -3.06 22.16 17.35
N ARG A 592 -2.44 22.04 16.18
CA ARG A 592 -3.19 22.11 14.93
C ARG A 592 -2.75 21.00 13.95
N ALA A 593 -3.68 20.62 13.10
CA ALA A 593 -3.43 19.69 12.00
C ALA A 593 -4.38 20.04 10.85
N LYS A 594 -3.95 19.76 9.64
CA LYS A 594 -4.83 19.84 8.47
C LYS A 594 -5.73 18.60 8.41
N GLY A 595 -6.91 18.72 7.84
CA GLY A 595 -7.84 17.61 7.69
C GLY A 595 -7.22 16.41 6.99
N TYR A 596 -6.37 16.64 5.98
CA TYR A 596 -5.71 15.56 5.25
C TYR A 596 -4.68 14.79 6.09
N GLU A 597 -4.19 15.35 7.19
CA GLU A 597 -3.23 14.68 8.08
C GLU A 597 -3.88 13.61 8.94
N LEU A 598 -5.21 13.65 9.10
CA LEU A 598 -5.96 12.62 9.83
C LEU A 598 -6.02 11.34 9.01
N GLN A 599 -5.94 10.21 9.68
CA GLN A 599 -6.06 8.91 9.02
C GLN A 599 -7.45 8.74 8.40
N GLU A 600 -7.51 8.44 7.12
CA GLU A 600 -8.75 8.07 6.45
C GLU A 600 -9.14 6.66 6.90
N ALA A 601 -10.39 6.51 7.28
CA ALA A 601 -10.89 5.22 7.77
C ALA A 601 -12.39 5.12 7.47
N GLY A 602 -12.85 3.90 7.29
CA GLY A 602 -14.28 3.63 7.10
C GLY A 602 -15.09 3.98 8.34
N ARG A 603 -16.39 4.14 8.14
CA ARG A 603 -17.33 4.54 9.19
C ARG A 603 -17.23 3.68 10.45
N ASP A 604 -17.07 2.38 10.30
CA ASP A 604 -17.04 1.43 11.43
C ASP A 604 -15.65 1.24 12.05
N ALA A 605 -14.60 1.82 11.47
CA ALA A 605 -13.23 1.68 11.95
C ALA A 605 -12.99 2.54 13.19
N LYS A 606 -12.07 2.10 14.04
CA LYS A 606 -11.70 2.80 15.27
C LYS A 606 -10.92 4.10 15.01
N GLY A 607 -10.08 4.13 13.95
CA GLY A 607 -9.17 5.24 13.68
C GLY A 607 -7.85 5.10 14.41
N GLN A 608 -7.04 6.16 14.41
CA GLN A 608 -5.72 6.21 15.06
C GLN A 608 -5.80 7.01 16.37
N HIS A 609 -4.90 6.70 17.29
CA HIS A 609 -4.78 7.47 18.53
C HIS A 609 -4.18 8.85 18.23
N ILE A 610 -4.71 9.89 18.88
CA ILE A 610 -4.32 11.29 18.63
C ILE A 610 -2.82 11.54 18.87
N ALA A 611 -2.20 10.79 19.77
CA ALA A 611 -0.77 10.88 20.04
C ALA A 611 0.11 10.48 18.83
N ASN A 612 -0.44 9.82 17.85
CA ASN A 612 0.26 9.55 16.56
C ASN A 612 0.32 10.81 15.68
N LEU A 613 -0.56 11.77 15.94
CA LEU A 613 -0.66 13.00 15.15
C LEU A 613 -0.04 14.19 15.87
N LEU A 614 -0.27 14.31 17.18
CA LEU A 614 0.09 15.49 17.98
C LEU A 614 1.08 15.13 19.10
N GLU A 615 2.00 16.06 19.39
CA GLU A 615 3.09 15.87 20.38
C GLU A 615 2.60 16.17 21.80
N PHE A 616 1.57 15.47 22.29
CA PHE A 616 0.99 15.67 23.62
C PHE A 616 2.01 15.39 24.72
N GLN A 617 1.91 16.17 25.78
CA GLN A 617 2.68 15.95 27.02
C GLN A 617 2.00 14.85 27.86
N GLY A 618 2.71 14.37 28.88
CA GLY A 618 2.16 13.36 29.80
C GLY A 618 0.87 13.85 30.48
N GLY A 619 -0.20 13.06 30.40
CA GLY A 619 -1.49 13.39 30.97
C GLY A 619 -2.33 14.40 30.19
N GLU A 620 -1.84 14.81 29.00
CA GLU A 620 -2.56 15.74 28.15
C GLU A 620 -3.64 15.02 27.33
N HIS A 621 -4.83 15.61 27.24
CA HIS A 621 -5.93 15.07 26.42
C HIS A 621 -6.74 16.24 25.83
N ILE A 622 -7.50 15.95 24.78
CA ILE A 622 -8.33 16.96 24.11
C ILE A 622 -9.46 17.41 25.04
N ALA A 623 -9.56 18.71 25.24
CA ALA A 623 -10.67 19.34 25.99
C ALA A 623 -11.69 19.94 25.02
N GLN A 624 -11.25 20.53 23.89
CA GLN A 624 -12.14 21.14 22.91
C GLN A 624 -11.49 21.10 21.53
N VAL A 625 -12.30 21.11 20.48
CA VAL A 625 -11.87 21.08 19.08
C VAL A 625 -12.59 22.19 18.31
N MET A 626 -11.87 22.83 17.39
CA MET A 626 -12.44 23.88 16.56
C MET A 626 -11.92 23.74 15.11
N GLU A 627 -12.82 23.83 14.16
CA GLU A 627 -12.48 23.87 12.73
C GLU A 627 -12.20 25.32 12.32
N LEU A 628 -11.24 25.50 11.39
CA LEU A 628 -10.85 26.82 10.90
C LEU A 628 -10.39 26.72 9.44
N LYS A 629 -11.08 27.36 8.53
CA LYS A 629 -10.68 27.36 7.11
C LYS A 629 -9.44 28.24 6.91
N SER A 630 -9.46 29.44 7.49
CA SER A 630 -8.36 30.40 7.41
C SER A 630 -8.26 31.21 8.68
N TYR A 631 -7.05 31.63 9.04
CA TYR A 631 -6.82 32.55 10.17
C TYR A 631 -7.33 33.97 9.88
N GLU A 632 -7.80 34.25 8.66
CA GLU A 632 -8.39 35.51 8.23
C GLU A 632 -9.93 35.52 8.32
N ASP A 633 -10.55 34.36 8.64
CA ASP A 633 -12.00 34.17 8.68
C ASP A 633 -12.66 34.95 9.80
N ALA A 634 -11.91 35.23 10.86
CA ALA A 634 -12.41 36.00 12.00
C ALA A 634 -11.29 36.81 12.64
N GLU A 635 -11.65 37.92 13.34
CA GLU A 635 -10.66 38.74 14.00
C GLU A 635 -10.18 38.15 15.32
N TYR A 636 -11.09 37.52 16.07
CA TYR A 636 -10.82 37.07 17.45
C TYR A 636 -11.23 35.61 17.68
N LEU A 637 -10.50 34.98 18.58
CA LEU A 637 -10.81 33.70 19.20
C LEU A 637 -11.15 33.91 20.67
N VAL A 638 -12.25 33.30 21.13
CA VAL A 638 -12.62 33.29 22.53
C VAL A 638 -12.45 31.90 23.12
N LEU A 639 -11.81 31.82 24.26
CA LEU A 639 -11.70 30.63 25.09
C LEU A 639 -12.45 30.85 26.39
N ALA A 640 -13.22 29.86 26.83
CA ALA A 640 -13.93 29.88 28.10
C ALA A 640 -13.54 28.64 28.91
N THR A 641 -13.36 28.82 30.22
CA THR A 641 -12.92 27.75 31.12
C THR A 641 -14.05 27.31 32.07
N ARG A 642 -13.89 26.10 32.61
CA ARG A 642 -14.83 25.55 33.59
C ARG A 642 -15.01 26.49 34.80
N GLY A 643 -13.96 27.17 35.22
CA GLY A 643 -13.97 28.13 36.33
C GLY A 643 -14.64 29.49 35.98
N GLY A 644 -15.19 29.65 34.77
CA GLY A 644 -15.88 30.86 34.36
C GLY A 644 -15.01 31.96 33.81
N MET A 645 -13.73 31.69 33.54
CA MET A 645 -12.83 32.66 32.91
C MET A 645 -13.12 32.72 31.42
N VAL A 646 -13.03 33.90 30.82
CA VAL A 646 -13.15 34.08 29.36
C VAL A 646 -11.97 34.94 28.88
N LYS A 647 -11.50 34.63 27.70
CA LYS A 647 -10.36 35.32 27.09
C LYS A 647 -10.62 35.55 25.60
N LYS A 648 -10.47 36.78 25.14
CA LYS A 648 -10.53 37.13 23.73
C LYS A 648 -9.14 37.52 23.28
N SER A 649 -8.63 36.82 22.25
CA SER A 649 -7.31 37.06 21.68
C SER A 649 -7.43 37.13 20.15
N ARG A 650 -6.48 37.79 19.50
CA ARG A 650 -6.45 37.84 18.05
C ARG A 650 -6.25 36.42 17.50
N LEU A 651 -7.06 36.03 16.52
CA LEU A 651 -6.96 34.68 15.92
C LEU A 651 -5.58 34.47 15.29
N SER A 652 -5.00 35.53 14.72
CA SER A 652 -3.65 35.48 14.12
C SER A 652 -2.53 35.12 15.10
N ASP A 653 -2.73 35.35 16.41
CA ASP A 653 -1.76 34.99 17.45
C ASP A 653 -1.60 33.48 17.59
N TYR A 654 -2.53 32.68 17.05
CA TYR A 654 -2.53 31.22 17.09
C TYR A 654 -1.95 30.60 15.81
N ASP A 655 -1.64 31.41 14.78
CA ASP A 655 -1.02 30.95 13.55
C ASP A 655 0.47 30.69 13.78
N THR A 656 0.87 29.43 13.73
CA THR A 656 2.23 29.02 14.08
C THR A 656 2.64 27.74 13.32
N ASN A 657 3.91 27.65 13.02
CA ASN A 657 4.52 26.43 12.43
C ASN A 657 5.07 25.47 13.51
N ARG A 658 4.86 25.78 14.79
CA ARG A 658 5.35 24.93 15.89
C ARG A 658 4.46 23.68 16.05
N THR A 659 5.06 22.51 15.97
CA THR A 659 4.38 21.22 16.13
C THR A 659 4.18 20.85 17.61
N ALA A 660 5.01 21.36 18.49
CA ALA A 660 5.00 21.04 19.94
C ALA A 660 3.89 21.73 20.71
N GLY A 661 2.95 22.35 20.03
CA GLY A 661 1.82 23.07 20.65
C GLY A 661 2.21 24.45 21.18
N LEU A 662 1.19 25.27 21.38
CA LEU A 662 1.31 26.61 21.93
C LEU A 662 0.49 26.73 23.23
N ILE A 663 0.91 27.57 24.14
CA ILE A 663 0.05 28.00 25.26
C ILE A 663 -1.11 28.81 24.65
N ALA A 664 -2.33 28.29 24.75
CA ALA A 664 -3.55 28.95 24.27
C ALA A 664 -4.15 29.86 25.34
N ILE A 665 -4.07 29.43 26.58
CA ILE A 665 -4.53 30.14 27.76
C ILE A 665 -3.72 29.65 28.97
N ASN A 666 -3.39 30.57 29.89
CA ASN A 666 -2.72 30.21 31.13
C ASN A 666 -3.80 29.85 32.17
N LEU A 667 -4.06 28.56 32.34
CA LEU A 667 -5.11 28.03 33.20
C LEU A 667 -4.75 28.17 34.68
N ARG A 668 -5.75 28.43 35.52
CA ARG A 668 -5.64 28.33 36.96
C ARG A 668 -5.59 26.86 37.37
N GLU A 669 -5.04 26.58 38.53
CA GLU A 669 -4.92 25.21 39.05
C GLU A 669 -6.31 24.53 39.12
N GLY A 670 -6.44 23.39 38.52
CA GLY A 670 -7.70 22.61 38.49
C GLY A 670 -8.72 23.06 37.44
N ASP A 671 -8.41 24.09 36.65
CA ASP A 671 -9.30 24.59 35.61
C ASP A 671 -8.99 23.95 34.26
N GLU A 672 -9.96 23.92 33.31
CA GLU A 672 -9.77 23.42 31.96
C GLU A 672 -10.64 24.19 30.96
N VAL A 673 -10.26 24.10 29.69
CA VAL A 673 -10.99 24.76 28.60
C VAL A 673 -12.30 23.99 28.34
N VAL A 674 -13.41 24.72 28.27
CA VAL A 674 -14.75 24.19 28.04
C VAL A 674 -15.23 24.52 26.63
N SER A 675 -14.92 25.68 26.10
CA SER A 675 -15.37 26.16 24.78
C SER A 675 -14.28 26.96 24.09
N ALA A 676 -14.23 26.85 22.78
CA ALA A 676 -13.37 27.63 21.88
C ALA A 676 -14.18 28.00 20.63
N PHE A 677 -14.22 29.28 20.27
CA PHE A 677 -14.99 29.71 19.09
C PHE A 677 -14.47 31.07 18.61
N THR A 678 -14.71 31.35 17.35
CA THR A 678 -14.37 32.65 16.75
C THR A 678 -15.49 33.64 17.00
N VAL A 679 -15.14 34.92 17.05
CA VAL A 679 -16.08 36.00 17.43
C VAL A 679 -15.63 37.30 16.76
N SER A 680 -16.64 38.16 16.45
CA SER A 680 -16.41 39.53 16.06
C SER A 680 -16.83 40.48 17.21
N ALA A 681 -16.43 41.74 17.12
CA ALA A 681 -16.76 42.73 18.14
C ALA A 681 -18.27 43.05 18.22
N GLN A 682 -19.02 42.69 17.19
CA GLN A 682 -20.47 42.91 17.14
C GLN A 682 -21.29 41.77 17.73
N ASP A 683 -20.64 40.66 18.05
CA ASP A 683 -21.31 39.46 18.57
C ASP A 683 -21.61 39.58 20.08
N ASP A 684 -22.56 38.78 20.54
CA ASP A 684 -22.82 38.51 21.95
C ASP A 684 -22.37 37.11 22.31
N ILE A 685 -21.92 36.93 23.54
CA ILE A 685 -21.51 35.64 24.09
C ILE A 685 -22.48 35.26 25.20
N LEU A 686 -22.98 34.00 25.16
CA LEU A 686 -23.83 33.45 26.21
C LEU A 686 -23.06 32.33 26.94
N LEU A 687 -22.92 32.49 28.26
CA LEU A 687 -22.35 31.48 29.15
C LEU A 687 -23.50 30.73 29.84
N VAL A 688 -23.36 29.39 29.98
CA VAL A 688 -24.33 28.54 30.68
C VAL A 688 -23.61 27.73 31.75
N SER A 689 -24.17 27.71 32.97
CA SER A 689 -23.61 26.97 34.10
C SER A 689 -24.35 25.65 34.31
N ARG A 690 -23.67 24.74 34.99
CA ARG A 690 -24.20 23.39 35.33
C ARG A 690 -25.50 23.47 36.15
N ASN A 691 -25.58 24.43 37.06
CA ASN A 691 -26.73 24.61 37.97
C ASN A 691 -27.83 25.49 37.37
N GLY A 692 -27.82 25.71 36.05
CA GLY A 692 -28.94 26.33 35.34
C GLY A 692 -28.93 27.86 35.33
N MET A 693 -27.79 28.47 35.42
CA MET A 693 -27.66 29.94 35.30
C MET A 693 -27.03 30.28 33.94
N SER A 694 -27.29 31.49 33.47
CA SER A 694 -26.74 31.97 32.19
C SER A 694 -26.39 33.46 32.28
N LEU A 695 -25.41 33.89 31.46
CA LEU A 695 -25.01 35.27 31.39
C LEU A 695 -24.67 35.65 29.95
N ARG A 696 -25.35 36.68 29.40
CA ARG A 696 -25.12 37.17 28.05
C ARG A 696 -24.44 38.54 28.13
N PHE A 697 -23.38 38.70 27.36
CA PHE A 697 -22.63 39.98 27.32
C PHE A 697 -22.07 40.22 25.93
N HIS A 698 -21.77 41.48 25.62
CA HIS A 698 -21.19 41.88 24.34
C HIS A 698 -19.74 41.45 24.23
N ALA A 699 -19.31 41.05 23.04
CA ALA A 699 -17.92 40.69 22.75
C ALA A 699 -17.07 41.90 22.31
N ASP A 700 -17.62 43.11 22.39
CA ASP A 700 -16.90 44.35 22.03
C ASP A 700 -15.71 44.59 22.99
N ASP A 701 -14.82 45.51 22.57
CA ASP A 701 -13.60 45.77 23.35
C ASP A 701 -13.87 46.42 24.70
N ALA A 702 -15.04 47.08 24.86
CA ALA A 702 -15.45 47.69 26.16
C ALA A 702 -15.87 46.59 27.16
N SER A 703 -16.57 45.56 26.67
CA SER A 703 -17.07 44.46 27.54
C SER A 703 -16.06 43.32 27.68
N LEU A 704 -15.30 43.03 26.63
CA LEU A 704 -14.28 41.96 26.64
C LEU A 704 -13.09 42.43 25.80
N ARG A 705 -12.10 43.04 26.45
CA ARG A 705 -10.93 43.58 25.75
C ARG A 705 -10.06 42.43 25.18
N PRO A 706 -9.45 42.62 24.00
CA PRO A 706 -8.49 41.67 23.50
C PRO A 706 -7.27 41.52 24.40
N MET A 707 -6.76 40.32 24.53
CA MET A 707 -5.63 39.98 25.41
C MET A 707 -4.62 39.12 24.68
N GLY A 708 -3.39 39.11 25.16
CA GLY A 708 -2.35 38.25 24.62
C GLY A 708 -2.66 36.76 24.80
N ARG A 709 -2.16 35.96 23.91
CA ARG A 709 -2.42 34.52 23.82
C ARG A 709 -2.13 33.75 25.13
N SER A 710 -1.07 34.07 25.84
CA SER A 710 -0.62 33.37 27.04
C SER A 710 -1.19 33.94 28.36
N THR A 711 -2.22 34.77 28.33
CA THR A 711 -2.88 35.32 29.53
C THR A 711 -3.95 34.34 30.04
N SER A 712 -4.39 34.57 31.30
CA SER A 712 -5.43 33.77 31.95
C SER A 712 -6.86 34.20 31.62
N GLY A 713 -7.03 35.36 30.98
CA GLY A 713 -8.35 35.91 30.69
C GLY A 713 -8.92 36.71 31.87
N VAL A 714 -10.22 36.99 31.79
CA VAL A 714 -10.97 37.75 32.79
C VAL A 714 -12.19 36.91 33.24
N THR A 715 -12.76 37.24 34.40
CA THR A 715 -13.96 36.56 34.87
C THR A 715 -15.14 36.89 33.97
N GLY A 716 -15.71 35.86 33.36
CA GLY A 716 -16.94 35.98 32.57
C GLY A 716 -18.16 35.85 33.43
N MET A 717 -18.20 34.84 34.30
CA MET A 717 -19.32 34.53 35.16
C MET A 717 -18.83 34.09 36.54
N LYS A 718 -19.57 34.50 37.62
CA LYS A 718 -19.35 34.03 38.98
C LYS A 718 -20.28 32.86 39.28
N PHE A 719 -19.81 31.94 40.10
CA PHE A 719 -20.56 30.74 40.49
C PHE A 719 -20.86 30.75 42.01
N ARG A 720 -22.01 30.16 42.32
CA ARG A 720 -22.29 29.73 43.69
C ARG A 720 -21.56 28.41 43.96
N GLU A 721 -21.46 28.03 45.22
CA GLU A 721 -20.75 26.83 45.62
C GLU A 721 -21.27 25.57 44.84
N GLY A 722 -20.38 24.82 44.27
CA GLY A 722 -20.69 23.60 43.51
C GLY A 722 -21.18 23.81 42.08
N ASP A 723 -21.11 25.05 41.57
CA ASP A 723 -21.46 25.33 40.16
C ASP A 723 -20.20 25.55 39.30
N GLU A 724 -20.34 25.30 38.02
CA GLU A 724 -19.25 25.45 37.04
C GLU A 724 -19.80 25.80 35.65
N LEU A 725 -18.97 26.33 34.78
CA LEU A 725 -19.34 26.62 33.41
C LEU A 725 -19.37 25.32 32.61
N ILE A 726 -20.43 25.12 31.82
CA ILE A 726 -20.56 23.95 30.95
C ILE A 726 -20.52 24.29 29.46
N SER A 727 -20.89 25.56 29.11
CA SER A 727 -20.81 25.97 27.70
C SER A 727 -20.68 27.46 27.54
N ALA A 728 -20.09 27.86 26.43
CA ALA A 728 -20.08 29.26 25.98
C ALA A 728 -20.28 29.23 24.45
N ASN A 729 -21.14 30.13 23.97
CA ASN A 729 -21.53 30.16 22.54
C ASN A 729 -21.72 31.60 22.08
N VAL A 730 -21.54 31.82 20.77
CA VAL A 730 -21.93 33.08 20.11
C VAL A 730 -23.45 33.06 19.91
N VAL A 731 -24.13 34.13 20.27
CA VAL A 731 -25.58 34.27 20.09
C VAL A 731 -25.88 34.71 18.66
N THR A 732 -26.75 33.95 18.00
CA THR A 732 -27.25 34.26 16.66
C THR A 732 -28.68 34.82 16.80
N GLU A 733 -28.94 35.92 16.14
CA GLU A 733 -30.24 36.56 16.18
C GLU A 733 -31.31 35.61 15.63
N GLY A 734 -32.45 35.51 16.34
CA GLY A 734 -33.57 34.64 15.93
C GLY A 734 -33.43 33.17 16.33
N SER A 735 -32.33 32.80 16.92
CA SER A 735 -32.09 31.42 17.34
C SER A 735 -32.60 31.11 18.75
N PHE A 736 -32.37 29.91 19.21
CA PHE A 736 -32.80 29.39 20.52
C PHE A 736 -31.63 28.90 21.36
N VAL A 737 -31.74 29.06 22.67
CA VAL A 737 -30.87 28.43 23.67
C VAL A 737 -31.46 27.05 23.98
N PHE A 738 -30.73 25.98 23.66
CA PHE A 738 -31.13 24.61 23.89
C PHE A 738 -30.26 23.99 25.00
N VAL A 739 -30.90 23.53 26.08
CA VAL A 739 -30.16 22.94 27.21
C VAL A 739 -30.74 21.55 27.53
N VAL A 740 -29.86 20.65 28.01
CA VAL A 740 -30.20 19.24 28.32
C VAL A 740 -29.68 18.89 29.71
N THR A 741 -30.48 18.14 30.49
CA THR A 741 -30.10 17.66 31.84
C THR A 741 -29.55 16.25 31.78
N GLU A 742 -28.86 15.79 32.81
CA GLU A 742 -28.36 14.42 33.01
C GLU A 742 -29.48 13.37 32.86
N GLY A 743 -30.70 13.72 33.27
CA GLY A 743 -31.89 12.85 33.19
C GLY A 743 -32.58 12.86 31.81
N GLY A 744 -32.04 13.60 30.84
CA GLY A 744 -32.57 13.60 29.48
C GLY A 744 -33.73 14.57 29.22
N TYR A 745 -33.91 15.56 30.04
CA TYR A 745 -34.89 16.64 29.86
C TYR A 745 -34.25 17.76 29.07
N ALA A 746 -34.93 18.24 28.05
CA ALA A 746 -34.44 19.33 27.20
C ALA A 746 -35.40 20.50 27.19
N LYS A 747 -34.87 21.67 26.89
CA LYS A 747 -35.59 22.90 26.89
C LYS A 747 -35.04 23.83 25.80
N ARG A 748 -35.94 24.51 25.10
CA ARG A 748 -35.63 25.49 24.07
C ARG A 748 -36.25 26.85 24.43
N THR A 749 -35.45 27.90 24.42
CA THR A 749 -35.90 29.27 24.79
C THR A 749 -35.29 30.26 23.77
N SER A 750 -36.10 31.22 23.29
CA SER A 750 -35.61 32.24 22.36
C SER A 750 -34.43 33.01 22.99
N VAL A 751 -33.40 33.30 22.23
CA VAL A 751 -32.24 34.10 22.67
C VAL A 751 -32.68 35.49 23.13
N ASP A 752 -33.80 36.03 22.64
CA ASP A 752 -34.33 37.37 23.03
C ASP A 752 -34.74 37.43 24.48
N GLU A 753 -35.01 36.29 25.15
CA GLU A 753 -35.32 36.27 26.56
C GLU A 753 -34.09 36.45 27.47
N TYR A 754 -32.90 36.41 26.89
CA TYR A 754 -31.64 36.59 27.63
C TYR A 754 -31.11 38.01 27.44
N ARG A 755 -31.34 38.84 28.44
CA ARG A 755 -30.87 40.24 28.41
C ARG A 755 -29.35 40.31 28.43
N VAL A 756 -28.82 41.30 27.74
CA VAL A 756 -27.38 41.62 27.80
C VAL A 756 -27.04 42.19 29.18
N GLN A 757 -25.97 41.71 29.78
CA GLN A 757 -25.50 42.08 31.10
C GLN A 757 -24.00 42.35 31.06
N GLY A 758 -23.49 42.97 32.14
CA GLY A 758 -22.03 43.04 32.34
C GLY A 758 -21.47 41.69 32.75
N ARG A 759 -20.23 41.44 32.42
CA ARG A 759 -19.49 40.24 32.87
C ARG A 759 -19.35 40.23 34.39
N ASN A 760 -18.88 39.15 34.96
CA ASN A 760 -18.52 39.01 36.36
C ASN A 760 -19.76 39.03 37.29
N GLY A 761 -20.92 38.64 36.78
CA GLY A 761 -22.15 38.44 37.53
C GLY A 761 -22.51 36.96 37.73
N PHE A 762 -23.57 36.72 38.50
CA PHE A 762 -24.13 35.37 38.70
C PHE A 762 -25.12 34.98 37.59
N GLY A 763 -25.49 35.94 36.74
CA GLY A 763 -26.38 35.71 35.61
C GLY A 763 -27.86 35.56 36.02
N ILE A 764 -28.63 35.02 35.05
CA ILE A 764 -30.07 34.77 35.19
C ILE A 764 -30.35 33.29 34.85
N LYS A 765 -31.46 32.77 35.36
CA LYS A 765 -31.82 31.34 35.12
C LYS A 765 -31.97 31.03 33.65
N VAL A 766 -31.38 29.95 33.21
CA VAL A 766 -31.60 29.33 31.88
C VAL A 766 -32.61 28.18 31.99
N ALA A 767 -32.68 27.51 33.13
CA ALA A 767 -33.59 26.42 33.38
C ALA A 767 -33.95 26.35 34.87
N LYS A 768 -35.15 25.83 35.17
CA LYS A 768 -35.56 25.45 36.52
C LYS A 768 -35.19 23.98 36.72
N LEU A 769 -34.14 23.75 37.49
CA LEU A 769 -33.65 22.39 37.73
C LEU A 769 -34.35 21.79 38.98
N VAL A 770 -34.64 20.50 38.89
CA VAL A 770 -35.15 19.69 40.00
C VAL A 770 -34.23 18.49 40.19
N GLU A 771 -34.09 18.08 41.46
CA GLU A 771 -33.11 17.07 41.86
C GLU A 771 -33.20 15.77 41.06
N ASP A 772 -34.43 15.30 40.77
CA ASP A 772 -34.69 14.06 40.05
C ASP A 772 -34.28 14.06 38.56
N ARG A 773 -34.06 15.24 37.99
CA ARG A 773 -33.71 15.40 36.56
C ARG A 773 -32.21 15.65 36.34
N GLY A 774 -31.48 15.88 37.41
CA GLY A 774 -30.03 16.15 37.39
C GLY A 774 -29.70 17.57 36.96
N ALA A 775 -28.39 17.83 36.90
CA ALA A 775 -27.83 19.10 36.46
C ALA A 775 -27.80 19.19 34.93
N LEU A 776 -27.54 20.39 34.40
CA LEU A 776 -27.33 20.57 32.97
C LEU A 776 -26.00 19.93 32.53
N VAL A 777 -25.99 19.30 31.36
CA VAL A 777 -24.80 18.70 30.77
C VAL A 777 -24.32 19.42 29.51
N GLY A 778 -25.18 20.24 28.90
CA GLY A 778 -24.80 21.04 27.74
C GLY A 778 -25.78 22.15 27.46
N GLY A 779 -25.29 23.13 26.73
CA GLY A 779 -26.09 24.25 26.23
C GLY A 779 -25.60 24.62 24.84
N LEU A 780 -26.54 24.78 23.89
CA LEU A 780 -26.24 25.06 22.49
C LEU A 780 -27.08 26.26 22.00
N ILE A 781 -26.59 26.95 21.00
CA ILE A 781 -27.39 27.90 20.21
C ILE A 781 -27.81 27.16 18.95
N VAL A 782 -29.13 27.04 18.72
CA VAL A 782 -29.70 26.23 17.65
C VAL A 782 -30.82 26.99 16.94
N ASP A 783 -31.09 26.60 15.70
CA ASP A 783 -32.25 27.03 14.93
C ASP A 783 -33.37 25.99 15.04
N GLU A 784 -34.59 26.35 14.73
CA GLU A 784 -35.77 25.49 14.88
C GLU A 784 -35.66 24.22 14.05
N GLU A 785 -34.99 24.29 12.91
CA GLU A 785 -34.84 23.17 11.97
C GLU A 785 -33.62 22.29 12.24
N ASP A 786 -32.81 22.62 13.22
CA ASP A 786 -31.60 21.88 13.56
C ASP A 786 -31.92 20.51 14.19
N GLU A 787 -30.97 19.63 14.09
CA GLU A 787 -30.93 18.35 14.83
C GLU A 787 -29.82 18.40 15.89
N VAL A 788 -30.02 17.67 16.97
CA VAL A 788 -29.02 17.51 18.01
C VAL A 788 -28.74 16.03 18.27
N LEU A 789 -27.50 15.76 18.63
CA LEU A 789 -27.00 14.46 19.08
C LEU A 789 -26.85 14.49 20.59
N VAL A 790 -27.51 13.55 21.26
CA VAL A 790 -27.42 13.38 22.71
C VAL A 790 -26.60 12.12 22.99
N VAL A 791 -25.50 12.29 23.74
CA VAL A 791 -24.57 11.20 24.04
C VAL A 791 -24.80 10.71 25.48
N MET A 792 -24.98 9.41 25.65
CA MET A 792 -25.20 8.75 26.95
C MET A 792 -23.89 8.14 27.46
N ALA A 793 -23.77 8.00 28.78
CA ALA A 793 -22.63 7.40 29.45
C ALA A 793 -22.38 5.96 28.95
N SER A 794 -23.41 5.25 28.52
CA SER A 794 -23.33 3.90 27.94
C SER A 794 -22.75 3.87 26.51
N GLY A 795 -22.46 5.05 25.94
CA GLY A 795 -21.97 5.15 24.55
C GLY A 795 -23.07 5.22 23.50
N LYS A 796 -24.33 5.15 23.91
CA LYS A 796 -25.46 5.27 22.99
C LYS A 796 -25.65 6.73 22.58
N VAL A 797 -25.88 6.97 21.28
CA VAL A 797 -26.14 8.30 20.74
C VAL A 797 -27.58 8.33 20.21
N VAL A 798 -28.34 9.34 20.66
CA VAL A 798 -29.72 9.58 20.22
C VAL A 798 -29.74 10.83 19.36
N ARG A 799 -30.35 10.76 18.20
CA ARG A 799 -30.50 11.85 17.23
C ARG A 799 -31.96 12.33 17.27
N SER A 800 -32.21 13.61 17.46
CA SER A 800 -33.57 14.19 17.55
C SER A 800 -33.59 15.62 17.01
N ASN A 801 -34.73 16.02 16.48
CA ASN A 801 -34.94 17.37 15.95
C ASN A 801 -35.22 18.35 17.08
N VAL A 802 -34.69 19.57 16.96
CA VAL A 802 -34.88 20.66 17.91
C VAL A 802 -36.38 21.06 18.04
N ASN A 803 -37.10 21.00 16.92
CA ASN A 803 -38.53 21.33 16.88
C ASN A 803 -39.41 20.41 17.70
N GLU A 804 -38.92 19.22 18.08
CA GLU A 804 -39.66 18.28 18.97
C GLU A 804 -39.74 18.84 20.42
N VAL A 805 -38.87 19.83 20.75
CA VAL A 805 -38.86 20.48 22.05
C VAL A 805 -39.62 21.82 21.90
N PRO A 806 -40.77 22.02 22.54
CA PRO A 806 -41.55 23.27 22.39
C PRO A 806 -40.77 24.45 23.01
N ALA A 807 -40.85 25.58 22.36
CA ALA A 807 -40.27 26.83 22.86
C ALA A 807 -40.98 27.25 24.18
N LYS A 808 -40.18 27.48 25.21
CA LYS A 808 -40.68 27.82 26.57
C LYS A 808 -39.81 28.94 27.17
N GLY A 809 -40.37 29.63 28.17
CA GLY A 809 -39.65 30.65 28.88
C GLY A 809 -38.47 30.15 29.68
N ARG A 810 -37.58 31.07 30.08
CA ARG A 810 -36.28 30.75 30.71
C ARG A 810 -36.42 29.93 31.99
N ASP A 811 -37.34 30.28 32.90
CA ASP A 811 -37.48 29.63 34.23
C ASP A 811 -38.51 28.52 34.18
N THR A 812 -38.29 27.56 33.30
CA THR A 812 -39.11 26.35 33.13
C THR A 812 -38.23 25.07 33.18
N MET A 813 -38.89 23.90 33.35
CA MET A 813 -38.19 22.64 33.63
C MET A 813 -37.87 21.81 32.41
N GLY A 814 -38.44 22.12 31.23
CA GLY A 814 -38.25 21.32 30.02
C GLY A 814 -39.09 20.08 29.93
N VAL A 815 -38.92 19.33 28.83
CA VAL A 815 -39.64 18.10 28.49
C VAL A 815 -38.68 16.95 28.30
N ILE A 816 -39.15 15.71 28.40
CA ILE A 816 -38.34 14.52 28.12
C ILE A 816 -37.97 14.53 26.65
N PHE A 817 -36.68 14.49 26.39
CA PHE A 817 -36.12 14.52 25.05
C PHE A 817 -35.38 13.23 24.69
N ALA A 818 -34.57 12.72 25.60
CA ALA A 818 -33.86 11.44 25.46
C ALA A 818 -33.95 10.72 26.82
N LYS A 819 -34.43 9.48 26.84
CA LYS A 819 -34.61 8.74 28.08
C LYS A 819 -33.41 7.81 28.33
N PRO A 820 -32.54 8.12 29.29
CA PRO A 820 -31.47 7.20 29.67
C PRO A 820 -32.03 5.91 30.25
N GLY A 821 -31.34 4.80 30.01
CA GLY A 821 -31.67 3.52 30.65
C GLY A 821 -31.38 3.55 32.14
N LYS A 822 -31.83 2.53 32.87
CA LYS A 822 -31.61 2.41 34.31
C LYS A 822 -30.09 2.38 34.62
N GLY A 823 -29.61 3.35 35.38
CA GLY A 823 -28.20 3.50 35.71
C GLY A 823 -27.35 4.21 34.66
N ASP A 824 -28.03 4.74 33.60
CA ASP A 824 -27.36 5.52 32.55
C ASP A 824 -27.68 7.02 32.74
N SER A 825 -26.95 7.89 32.08
CA SER A 825 -27.18 9.36 32.14
C SER A 825 -26.70 10.00 30.84
N ILE A 826 -27.21 11.19 30.56
CA ILE A 826 -26.72 12.01 29.46
C ILE A 826 -25.39 12.62 29.91
N ILE A 827 -24.38 12.55 29.06
CA ILE A 827 -23.04 13.11 29.33
C ILE A 827 -22.68 14.24 28.37
N GLY A 828 -23.41 14.42 27.27
CA GLY A 828 -23.11 15.49 26.33
C GLY A 828 -24.21 15.68 25.30
N VAL A 829 -24.18 16.85 24.68
CA VAL A 829 -25.08 17.21 23.60
C VAL A 829 -24.30 18.01 22.56
N ALA A 830 -24.55 17.75 21.27
CA ALA A 830 -23.88 18.46 20.18
C ALA A 830 -24.88 18.73 19.05
N ARG A 831 -24.70 19.81 18.32
CA ARG A 831 -25.47 20.13 17.13
C ARG A 831 -25.07 19.15 16.03
N ASN A 832 -26.04 18.53 15.36
CA ASN A 832 -25.76 17.63 14.24
C ASN A 832 -25.49 18.45 12.97
N GLN A 833 -24.33 18.29 12.38
CA GLN A 833 -23.93 18.99 11.16
C GLN A 833 -24.18 18.17 9.88
N ASP A 834 -24.65 16.94 10.00
CA ASP A 834 -24.98 16.05 8.87
C ASP A 834 -26.00 16.65 7.88
N ARG A 835 -26.84 17.53 8.37
CA ARG A 835 -27.95 18.09 7.56
C ARG A 835 -27.47 19.01 6.44
N GLN A 836 -26.31 19.59 6.54
CA GLN A 836 -25.72 20.41 5.47
C GLN A 836 -25.34 19.57 4.23
N LEU A 837 -25.28 18.23 4.38
CA LEU A 837 -24.96 17.32 3.28
C LEU A 837 -26.21 16.89 2.46
N ASP A 838 -27.42 17.04 3.05
CA ASP A 838 -28.67 16.59 2.40
C ASP A 838 -29.35 17.68 1.52
N ASP A 839 -29.05 18.96 1.74
CA ASP A 839 -29.77 20.06 1.11
C ASP A 839 -29.27 20.49 -0.27
N SER A 840 -28.19 19.87 -0.80
CA SER A 840 -27.59 20.31 -2.05
C SER A 840 -28.08 19.62 -3.33
N ASP A 841 -28.95 18.59 -3.22
CA ASP A 841 -29.31 17.75 -4.37
C ASP A 841 -30.82 17.63 -4.69
N ASP A 842 -31.68 18.54 -4.18
CA ASP A 842 -33.12 18.42 -4.42
C ASP A 842 -33.67 19.32 -5.56
N GLU A 843 -32.84 19.62 -6.56
CA GLU A 843 -33.31 20.20 -7.82
C GLU A 843 -32.88 19.32 -9.02
N THR A 844 -33.67 18.35 -9.34
CA THR A 844 -33.97 17.73 -10.65
C THR A 844 -34.44 16.29 -10.49
N THR A 845 -35.66 16.07 -10.75
CA THR A 845 -36.32 15.10 -11.66
C THR A 845 -37.73 14.76 -11.19
N GLU A 846 -38.66 15.38 -11.88
CA GLU A 846 -40.04 14.89 -11.99
C GLU A 846 -40.18 14.00 -13.23
N ASN A 847 -40.97 12.97 -13.09
CA ASN A 847 -41.59 12.13 -14.16
C ASN A 847 -40.80 10.91 -14.62
N THR A 848 -41.28 9.71 -14.30
CA THR A 848 -42.33 9.00 -15.06
C THR A 848 -42.84 7.78 -14.31
N GLU A 849 -44.17 7.61 -14.41
CA GLU A 849 -44.94 6.54 -13.77
C GLU A 849 -44.99 5.19 -14.53
N ALA A 850 -45.32 4.17 -13.78
CA ALA A 850 -46.14 2.98 -14.11
C ALA A 850 -45.45 1.84 -14.85
N SER A 851 -45.64 0.60 -14.61
CA SER A 851 -46.75 -0.17 -14.03
C SER A 851 -46.37 -1.63 -13.79
N GLU A 852 -46.91 -2.27 -12.77
CA GLU A 852 -47.47 -3.61 -12.63
C GLU A 852 -46.75 -4.81 -13.28
N SER A 853 -46.72 -6.02 -12.80
CA SER A 853 -47.39 -6.78 -11.80
C SER A 853 -46.88 -8.23 -11.72
N SER A 854 -46.88 -8.84 -10.57
CA SER A 854 -47.38 -10.20 -10.17
C SER A 854 -46.54 -11.40 -10.65
N GLU A 855 -46.27 -12.32 -9.90
CA GLU A 855 -46.76 -13.38 -9.03
C GLU A 855 -45.69 -14.43 -8.71
N ALA A 856 -45.68 -14.92 -7.51
CA ALA A 856 -44.98 -16.11 -7.05
C ALA A 856 -45.85 -17.37 -7.38
N PRO A 857 -45.49 -18.63 -7.11
CA PRO A 857 -44.74 -19.15 -5.96
C PRO A 857 -43.91 -20.46 -6.17
N GLY A 858 -43.13 -20.75 -5.19
CA GLY A 858 -42.95 -22.03 -4.46
C GLY A 858 -42.25 -23.19 -5.13
N THR A 859 -41.32 -23.79 -4.53
CA THR A 859 -41.32 -24.87 -3.54
C THR A 859 -39.94 -25.47 -3.36
N ASP A 860 -39.60 -25.67 -2.14
CA ASP A 860 -38.75 -26.66 -1.46
C ASP A 860 -37.82 -27.60 -2.23
N ASN A 861 -36.54 -27.73 -1.85
CA ASN A 861 -36.16 -28.91 -1.08
C ASN A 861 -34.65 -28.95 -0.71
N GLU A 862 -34.43 -29.55 0.40
CA GLU A 862 -33.27 -29.80 1.23
C GLU A 862 -32.04 -30.42 0.53
N GLY A 863 -30.86 -30.24 1.17
CA GLY A 863 -29.73 -31.13 0.96
C GLY A 863 -28.36 -30.63 1.44
N GLU A 864 -28.14 -30.86 2.67
CA GLU A 864 -26.92 -31.27 3.40
C GLU A 864 -25.52 -30.69 3.07
N ALA A 865 -24.93 -30.31 4.15
CA ALA A 865 -23.62 -29.87 4.55
C ALA A 865 -22.41 -30.67 4.07
N ALA A 866 -21.29 -29.93 3.95
CA ALA A 866 -19.96 -30.49 4.26
C ALA A 866 -19.00 -29.34 4.59
N ALA A 867 -18.51 -29.42 5.82
CA ALA A 867 -17.54 -28.47 6.36
C ALA A 867 -16.10 -28.76 5.95
N UNK A 868 -15.41 -27.89 5.69
CA UNK A 868 -14.29 -28.07 5.44
C UNK A 868 -13.44 -27.56 6.19
N TYR A 869 -12.56 -28.06 6.59
CA TYR A 869 -11.43 -27.80 7.51
C TYR A 869 -10.22 -27.24 6.77
N TRP A 870 -9.78 -26.09 7.19
CA TRP A 870 -8.40 -25.66 6.86
C TRP A 870 -7.66 -25.27 8.15
N ARG A 871 -6.65 -26.02 8.50
CA ARG A 871 -5.59 -25.66 9.44
C ARG A 871 -4.41 -25.04 8.69
#